data_77f5118af2b031b4d4c5b190f05efc1d
#
_entry.id   77f5118af2b031b4d4c5b190f05efc1d
#
_cell.length_a   1.000
_cell.length_b   1.000
_cell.length_c   1.000
_cell.angle_alpha   90.00
_cell.angle_beta   90.00
_cell.angle_gamma   90.00
#
_symmetry.space_group_name_H-M   'P 1'
#
loop_
_entity.id
_entity.type
_entity.pdbx_description
1 polymer ?
#
loop_
_entity_poly.entity_id
_entity_poly.type
_entity_poly.pdbx_seq_one_letter_code
_entity_poly.pdbx_strand_id
1 'polypeptide(L)'
;MKFQRSALALAVITTAASHTAVSQTLEEVVVTARKTAETLSDSPISVRAFTDAEIRATGVATPQDFVDLTPNVTLVQTQSTGNSFLNIRGISSARNSELAAAVLIDGVLLTNPTQLNQQLFDIEQIEVLRGPQGALYGRNAIGGAITITTKAPSEETEGQIQVGYESAPGFSVKGYVGGALNSDGSATYRLAASYIDHDGYLDNAYLNEKADPYQDQSIRGRINWQVNDRLSTDFRASYSSLDTQAFYFVLDDSADAVDKPIQNNNPGNNERDFTSASFKFDYELDGATLTGITSYDDVSEISSGDNVFFLPPEHPENYWNYDFFFGCLREGQTNPACAFLGPFPGTQDDYIDLSQNQYLEVESWSQELRLTSNNEDGLRWTVGAYAVMTDRYISTGGQIDRGLGVFDVERDFRPSIFTDGYADGVVNDPSPQLGVLADSQDNFAWAVFGQVSWDASENVEVALSARYDRDTRENTTLTEAEYNVPFNAAIVYGDKREETWGAFQPKATIRWMPDDNWILYADASRGFRSGGFNQTGVGTAVPYPGIEDIFDEQIADTLEVGAKGDLVDGKVRLSAALYHTTLEGAYFFYYDAGTNTQNLGSLSEVEYQGAEFEVSALLNESWSLSAGIGLTDSEITKVPRDGSGLSEAWLGNQAPLVSEVTANVGLQYRAALDNGMETFARVDYQRLGETWWEPDNYSSRSPVNLIDIRAGVEKPGDWTLTLWARNATDKAYNTEFSPNANRSLNFLWKAQPARYGIEFTKSF
;
A
#
# COMPACT_ATOMS: atom_id res chain seq x y z
N MET A 1 -2.25 -41.53 12.06
CA MET A 1 -3.12 -41.56 13.26
C MET A 1 -4.18 -40.49 13.05
N LYS A 2 -5.45 -40.86 12.97
CA LYS A 2 -6.56 -39.94 12.72
C LYS A 2 -6.82 -39.15 14.01
N PHE A 3 -6.64 -37.84 14.00
CA PHE A 3 -7.12 -36.98 15.07
C PHE A 3 -8.56 -36.55 14.78
N GLN A 4 -9.43 -36.85 15.74
CA GLN A 4 -10.84 -36.46 15.73
C GLN A 4 -10.96 -34.94 15.93
N ARG A 5 -11.73 -34.32 15.07
CA ARG A 5 -12.16 -32.91 15.24
C ARG A 5 -13.21 -32.87 16.35
N SER A 6 -12.88 -32.26 17.47
CA SER A 6 -13.84 -31.92 18.52
C SER A 6 -14.36 -30.52 18.29
N ALA A 7 -15.64 -30.39 17.97
CA ALA A 7 -16.34 -29.10 17.91
C ALA A 7 -16.48 -28.50 19.31
N LEU A 8 -15.89 -27.34 19.53
CA LEU A 8 -16.16 -26.51 20.70
C LEU A 8 -17.49 -25.78 20.47
N ALA A 9 -18.53 -26.26 21.14
CA ALA A 9 -19.82 -25.57 21.22
C ALA A 9 -19.72 -24.43 22.25
N LEU A 10 -19.75 -23.18 21.80
CA LEU A 10 -19.84 -22.01 22.66
C LEU A 10 -21.28 -21.88 23.18
N ALA A 11 -21.50 -22.21 24.44
CA ALA A 11 -22.80 -22.01 25.11
C ALA A 11 -22.92 -20.53 25.53
N VAL A 12 -23.75 -19.77 24.84
CA VAL A 12 -24.15 -18.41 25.23
C VAL A 12 -25.21 -18.50 26.32
N ILE A 13 -24.87 -18.09 27.54
CA ILE A 13 -25.82 -17.96 28.66
C ILE A 13 -26.44 -16.57 28.55
N THR A 14 -27.72 -16.50 28.19
CA THR A 14 -28.53 -15.28 28.22
C THR A 14 -29.08 -15.07 29.62
N THR A 15 -28.57 -14.07 30.36
CA THR A 15 -29.26 -13.49 31.52
C THR A 15 -29.70 -12.07 31.18
N ALA A 16 -31.02 -11.85 31.10
CA ALA A 16 -31.62 -10.55 30.89
C ALA A 16 -31.59 -9.75 32.21
N ALA A 17 -30.79 -8.70 32.28
CA ALA A 17 -30.88 -7.68 33.32
C ALA A 17 -31.49 -6.42 32.69
N SER A 18 -32.59 -5.94 33.32
CA SER A 18 -33.32 -4.73 32.89
C SER A 18 -32.50 -3.50 33.30
N HIS A 19 -31.89 -2.82 32.36
CA HIS A 19 -31.27 -1.51 32.55
C HIS A 19 -32.14 -0.41 31.91
N THR A 20 -32.19 0.73 32.54
CA THR A 20 -32.82 1.95 32.00
C THR A 20 -32.06 2.36 30.71
N ALA A 21 -32.77 2.26 29.59
CA ALA A 21 -32.22 2.57 28.27
C ALA A 21 -31.85 4.07 28.19
N VAL A 22 -30.57 4.38 28.22
CA VAL A 22 -30.06 5.58 27.56
C VAL A 22 -30.08 5.25 26.07
N SER A 23 -30.73 6.07 25.24
CA SER A 23 -30.73 5.87 23.78
C SER A 23 -29.31 5.97 23.27
N GLN A 24 -28.68 4.81 22.97
CA GLN A 24 -27.37 4.80 22.30
C GLN A 24 -27.60 5.23 20.85
N THR A 25 -26.83 6.20 20.43
CA THR A 25 -26.68 6.62 19.02
C THR A 25 -25.29 6.17 18.53
N LEU A 26 -25.12 6.06 17.22
CA LEU A 26 -23.77 5.91 16.63
C LEU A 26 -22.93 7.12 17.01
N GLU A 27 -21.64 6.89 17.25
CA GLU A 27 -20.68 7.96 17.49
C GLU A 27 -20.65 8.93 16.31
N GLU A 28 -20.64 10.23 16.59
CA GLU A 28 -20.43 11.24 15.57
C GLU A 28 -18.95 11.22 15.17
N VAL A 29 -18.69 10.90 13.90
CA VAL A 29 -17.33 10.80 13.35
C VAL A 29 -16.99 12.09 12.63
N VAL A 30 -15.99 12.81 13.10
CA VAL A 30 -15.45 14.00 12.41
C VAL A 30 -14.36 13.55 11.45
N VAL A 31 -14.43 13.99 10.21
CA VAL A 31 -13.45 13.72 9.16
C VAL A 31 -12.77 15.01 8.71
N THR A 32 -11.56 14.90 8.17
CA THR A 32 -10.78 16.01 7.65
C THR A 32 -10.58 15.93 6.14
N ALA A 33 -11.43 15.17 5.51
CA ALA A 33 -11.38 14.78 4.09
C ALA A 33 -11.31 15.97 3.10
N ARG A 34 -11.85 17.14 3.45
CA ARG A 34 -11.73 18.37 2.65
C ARG A 34 -10.72 19.39 3.22
N LYS A 35 -9.74 18.92 4.02
CA LYS A 35 -8.80 19.77 4.79
C LYS A 35 -9.50 20.74 5.77
N THR A 36 -10.77 20.49 6.08
CA THR A 36 -11.60 21.14 7.08
C THR A 36 -12.32 20.07 7.90
N ALA A 37 -12.49 20.28 9.20
CA ALA A 37 -13.21 19.35 10.04
C ALA A 37 -14.72 19.43 9.72
N GLU A 38 -15.32 18.28 9.41
CA GLU A 38 -16.77 18.15 9.15
C GLU A 38 -17.25 16.78 9.63
N THR A 39 -18.55 16.59 9.87
CA THR A 39 -19.03 15.27 10.23
C THR A 39 -19.02 14.33 9.03
N LEU A 40 -18.81 13.03 9.27
CA LEU A 40 -18.81 12.00 8.22
C LEU A 40 -20.13 12.02 7.43
N SER A 41 -21.25 12.26 8.12
CA SER A 41 -22.57 12.33 7.51
C SER A 41 -22.74 13.54 6.63
N ASP A 42 -22.10 14.67 6.96
CA ASP A 42 -22.22 15.93 6.21
C ASP A 42 -21.21 16.03 5.05
N SER A 43 -20.21 15.16 5.01
CA SER A 43 -19.17 15.20 3.99
C SER A 43 -19.70 14.73 2.62
N PRO A 44 -19.72 15.60 1.57
CA PRO A 44 -20.28 15.26 0.27
C PRO A 44 -19.29 14.52 -0.63
N ILE A 45 -18.62 13.51 -0.10
CA ILE A 45 -17.68 12.64 -0.81
C ILE A 45 -17.82 11.20 -0.28
N SER A 46 -17.45 10.23 -1.10
CA SER A 46 -17.35 8.84 -0.65
C SER A 46 -16.11 8.68 0.24
N VAL A 47 -16.34 8.51 1.54
CA VAL A 47 -15.28 8.36 2.56
C VAL A 47 -15.66 7.30 3.59
N ARG A 48 -14.69 6.43 3.91
CA ARG A 48 -14.75 5.50 5.04
C ARG A 48 -13.79 5.99 6.12
N ALA A 49 -14.27 6.15 7.34
CA ALA A 49 -13.45 6.54 8.48
C ALA A 49 -13.44 5.42 9.53
N PHE A 50 -12.27 5.11 10.05
CA PHE A 50 -12.04 4.20 11.16
C PHE A 50 -11.61 5.02 12.37
N THR A 51 -12.44 5.09 13.38
CA THR A 51 -12.13 5.73 14.66
C THR A 51 -11.20 4.84 15.50
N ASP A 52 -10.55 5.41 16.52
CA ASP A 52 -9.75 4.65 17.50
C ASP A 52 -10.53 3.46 18.09
N ALA A 53 -11.82 3.65 18.38
CA ALA A 53 -12.69 2.58 18.89
C ALA A 53 -12.86 1.45 17.86
N GLU A 54 -13.07 1.76 16.59
CA GLU A 54 -13.20 0.77 15.53
C GLU A 54 -11.87 0.09 15.23
N ILE A 55 -10.74 0.84 15.18
CA ILE A 55 -9.38 0.31 15.03
C ILE A 55 -9.08 -0.75 16.10
N ARG A 56 -9.41 -0.47 17.38
CA ARG A 56 -9.25 -1.45 18.45
C ARG A 56 -10.19 -2.63 18.32
N ALA A 57 -11.44 -2.40 17.96
CA ALA A 57 -12.45 -3.46 17.83
C ALA A 57 -12.13 -4.45 16.71
N THR A 58 -11.65 -3.95 15.56
CA THR A 58 -11.25 -4.77 14.40
C THR A 58 -9.84 -5.32 14.52
N GLY A 59 -8.98 -4.67 15.31
CA GLY A 59 -7.57 -5.02 15.45
C GLY A 59 -6.71 -4.62 14.27
N VAL A 60 -7.05 -3.50 13.61
CA VAL A 60 -6.23 -2.91 12.56
C VAL A 60 -4.82 -2.63 13.09
N ALA A 61 -3.83 -3.24 12.45
CA ALA A 61 -2.41 -3.12 12.78
C ALA A 61 -1.54 -2.83 11.55
N THR A 62 -2.04 -3.10 10.36
CA THR A 62 -1.37 -2.88 9.08
C THR A 62 -2.32 -2.21 8.06
N PRO A 63 -1.81 -1.64 6.97
CA PRO A 63 -2.66 -1.10 5.89
C PRO A 63 -3.61 -2.13 5.29
N GLN A 64 -3.20 -3.39 5.15
CA GLN A 64 -4.07 -4.46 4.67
C GLN A 64 -5.37 -4.56 5.49
N ASP A 65 -5.28 -4.41 6.81
CA ASP A 65 -6.41 -4.64 7.71
C ASP A 65 -7.56 -3.64 7.48
N PHE A 66 -7.27 -2.35 7.28
CA PHE A 66 -8.33 -1.37 7.01
C PHE A 66 -8.77 -1.37 5.53
N VAL A 67 -7.87 -1.73 4.61
CA VAL A 67 -8.19 -1.89 3.20
C VAL A 67 -9.22 -3.02 3.03
N ASP A 68 -9.03 -4.16 3.67
CA ASP A 68 -9.95 -5.30 3.62
C ASP A 68 -11.35 -4.98 4.19
N LEU A 69 -11.46 -3.96 5.01
CA LEU A 69 -12.72 -3.46 5.57
C LEU A 69 -13.33 -2.27 4.79
N THR A 70 -12.74 -1.92 3.61
CA THR A 70 -13.18 -0.79 2.79
C THR A 70 -13.63 -1.27 1.41
N PRO A 71 -14.91 -1.07 1.03
CA PRO A 71 -15.39 -1.46 -0.30
C PRO A 71 -14.64 -0.75 -1.43
N ASN A 72 -14.41 -1.46 -2.57
CA ASN A 72 -13.69 -0.99 -3.74
C ASN A 72 -12.25 -0.51 -3.47
N VAL A 73 -11.66 -1.00 -2.40
CA VAL A 73 -10.23 -0.82 -2.11
C VAL A 73 -9.59 -2.18 -1.94
N THR A 74 -8.45 -2.40 -2.57
CA THR A 74 -7.68 -3.64 -2.44
C THR A 74 -6.20 -3.33 -2.33
N LEU A 75 -5.46 -4.16 -1.61
CA LEU A 75 -4.00 -4.10 -1.50
C LEU A 75 -3.42 -5.46 -1.89
N VAL A 76 -2.61 -5.48 -2.93
CA VAL A 76 -1.91 -6.69 -3.38
C VAL A 76 -0.52 -6.69 -2.76
N GLN A 77 -0.25 -7.68 -1.93
CA GLN A 77 1.09 -7.94 -1.39
C GLN A 77 1.88 -8.80 -2.37
N THR A 78 3.16 -8.45 -2.56
CA THR A 78 3.99 -9.04 -3.59
C THR A 78 5.32 -9.58 -3.04
N GLN A 79 6.38 -9.49 -3.82
CA GLN A 79 7.70 -10.08 -3.61
C GLN A 79 8.45 -9.59 -2.37
N SER A 80 8.14 -8.40 -1.86
CA SER A 80 8.73 -7.83 -0.64
C SER A 80 7.70 -7.03 0.13
N THR A 81 7.94 -6.76 1.40
CA THR A 81 7.02 -5.98 2.25
C THR A 81 6.87 -4.55 1.76
N GLY A 82 7.90 -3.94 1.19
CA GLY A 82 7.85 -2.59 0.63
C GLY A 82 7.14 -2.49 -0.73
N ASN A 83 6.88 -3.62 -1.37
CA ASN A 83 6.31 -3.64 -2.72
C ASN A 83 4.86 -4.15 -2.68
N SER A 84 3.92 -3.23 -2.60
CA SER A 84 2.48 -3.54 -2.58
C SER A 84 1.71 -2.60 -3.50
N PHE A 85 0.62 -3.10 -4.09
CA PHE A 85 -0.19 -2.34 -5.05
C PHE A 85 -1.53 -1.97 -4.43
N LEU A 86 -1.69 -0.69 -4.14
CA LEU A 86 -2.95 -0.12 -3.69
C LEU A 86 -3.85 0.15 -4.90
N ASN A 87 -5.08 -0.31 -4.84
CA ASN A 87 -6.11 -0.08 -5.85
C ASN A 87 -7.34 0.55 -5.18
N ILE A 88 -7.84 1.63 -5.75
CA ILE A 88 -9.09 2.28 -5.34
C ILE A 88 -9.99 2.43 -6.56
N ARG A 89 -11.17 1.80 -6.55
CA ARG A 89 -12.16 1.84 -7.65
C ARG A 89 -11.58 1.40 -9.01
N GLY A 90 -10.65 0.45 -9.00
CA GLY A 90 -10.00 -0.06 -10.21
C GLY A 90 -8.72 0.70 -10.60
N ILE A 91 -8.51 1.93 -10.14
CA ILE A 91 -7.27 2.66 -10.39
C ILE A 91 -6.17 2.10 -9.50
N SER A 92 -5.20 1.43 -10.11
CA SER A 92 -4.18 0.65 -9.42
C SER A 92 -2.80 1.29 -9.48
N SER A 93 -2.03 1.09 -8.42
CA SER A 93 -0.57 1.14 -8.50
C SER A 93 -0.07 -0.11 -9.22
N ALA A 94 0.89 0.03 -10.11
CA ALA A 94 1.59 -1.09 -10.71
C ALA A 94 2.99 -1.21 -10.07
N ARG A 95 3.64 -2.36 -10.21
CA ARG A 95 5.03 -2.55 -9.77
C ARG A 95 5.92 -1.48 -10.40
N ASN A 96 6.84 -0.90 -9.64
CA ASN A 96 7.74 0.19 -10.05
C ASN A 96 7.03 1.54 -10.34
N SER A 97 5.72 1.67 -10.08
CA SER A 97 5.02 2.95 -10.16
C SER A 97 4.88 3.60 -8.78
N GLU A 98 4.62 4.88 -8.76
CA GLU A 98 4.14 5.57 -7.55
C GLU A 98 2.75 5.05 -7.13
N LEU A 99 2.32 5.34 -5.91
CA LEU A 99 0.97 5.00 -5.45
C LEU A 99 -0.10 5.68 -6.33
N ALA A 100 -1.21 4.99 -6.55
CA ALA A 100 -2.38 5.55 -7.25
C ALA A 100 -3.33 6.32 -6.31
N ALA A 101 -2.96 6.48 -5.05
CA ALA A 101 -3.64 7.29 -4.07
C ALA A 101 -2.64 8.13 -3.29
N ALA A 102 -3.03 9.34 -2.89
CA ALA A 102 -2.26 10.12 -1.93
C ALA A 102 -2.40 9.49 -0.54
N VAL A 103 -1.30 9.05 0.05
CA VAL A 103 -1.28 8.54 1.43
C VAL A 103 -0.57 9.55 2.31
N LEU A 104 -1.26 10.01 3.35
CA LEU A 104 -0.74 11.00 4.28
C LEU A 104 -0.72 10.45 5.69
N ILE A 105 0.38 10.67 6.40
CA ILE A 105 0.47 10.45 7.85
C ILE A 105 0.60 11.82 8.51
N ASP A 106 -0.39 12.19 9.32
CA ASP A 106 -0.43 13.48 10.02
C ASP A 106 -0.27 14.71 9.11
N GLY A 107 -0.74 14.61 7.86
CA GLY A 107 -0.69 15.67 6.87
C GLY A 107 0.58 15.68 6.00
N VAL A 108 1.55 14.79 6.23
CA VAL A 108 2.74 14.59 5.40
C VAL A 108 2.46 13.54 4.34
N LEU A 109 2.63 13.89 3.07
CA LEU A 109 2.43 12.99 1.93
C LEU A 109 3.59 12.00 1.81
N LEU A 110 3.30 10.70 1.77
CA LEU A 110 4.29 9.68 1.45
C LEU A 110 4.73 9.80 -0.01
N THR A 111 6.03 9.85 -0.25
CA THR A 111 6.61 10.07 -1.58
C THR A 111 6.97 8.77 -2.30
N ASN A 112 7.03 7.65 -1.57
CA ASN A 112 7.40 6.35 -2.12
C ASN A 112 6.44 5.23 -1.64
N PRO A 113 6.04 4.27 -2.51
CA PRO A 113 5.19 3.14 -2.13
C PRO A 113 5.72 2.29 -0.97
N THR A 114 7.03 2.16 -0.86
CA THR A 114 7.71 1.40 0.21
C THR A 114 7.34 1.90 1.61
N GLN A 115 6.98 3.18 1.75
CA GLN A 115 6.54 3.77 3.01
C GLN A 115 5.12 3.35 3.44
N LEU A 116 4.30 2.76 2.56
CA LEU A 116 2.91 2.41 2.87
C LEU A 116 2.81 1.31 3.93
N ASN A 117 3.57 0.23 3.78
CA ASN A 117 3.48 -0.94 4.66
C ASN A 117 4.25 -0.71 5.97
N GLN A 118 3.63 -0.02 6.90
CA GLN A 118 4.13 0.23 8.24
C GLN A 118 3.19 -0.36 9.29
N GLN A 119 3.73 -0.64 10.49
CA GLN A 119 2.91 -0.99 11.64
C GLN A 119 2.09 0.21 12.10
N LEU A 120 0.78 0.02 12.16
CA LEU A 120 -0.17 1.03 12.63
C LEU A 120 -0.43 0.84 14.13
N PHE A 121 0.19 1.66 14.95
CA PHE A 121 -0.02 1.67 16.40
C PHE A 121 -0.21 3.10 16.89
N ASP A 122 -0.98 3.27 17.97
CA ASP A 122 -1.26 4.58 18.55
C ASP A 122 -1.90 5.55 17.52
N ILE A 123 -2.86 5.03 16.76
CA ILE A 123 -3.60 5.74 15.70
C ILE A 123 -4.90 6.28 16.28
N GLU A 124 -5.22 7.52 15.95
CA GLU A 124 -6.49 8.19 16.29
C GLU A 124 -7.56 7.86 15.26
N GLN A 125 -7.20 7.98 13.96
CA GLN A 125 -8.17 7.84 12.89
C GLN A 125 -7.49 7.46 11.57
N ILE A 126 -8.21 6.69 10.75
CA ILE A 126 -7.84 6.42 9.35
C ILE A 126 -9.03 6.80 8.49
N GLU A 127 -8.82 7.65 7.49
CA GLU A 127 -9.84 8.04 6.51
C GLU A 127 -9.43 7.55 5.13
N VAL A 128 -10.31 6.86 4.43
CA VAL A 128 -10.12 6.37 3.06
C VAL A 128 -11.12 7.08 2.16
N LEU A 129 -10.61 8.00 1.35
CA LEU A 129 -11.36 8.81 0.40
C LEU A 129 -11.29 8.12 -0.97
N ARG A 130 -12.42 7.84 -1.56
CA ARG A 130 -12.51 7.16 -2.86
C ARG A 130 -12.85 8.16 -3.98
N GLY A 131 -12.31 7.91 -5.17
CA GLY A 131 -12.37 8.82 -6.31
C GLY A 131 -11.32 9.95 -6.24
N PRO A 132 -11.06 10.66 -7.36
CA PRO A 132 -9.97 11.62 -7.45
C PRO A 132 -10.04 12.74 -6.40
N GLN A 133 -8.93 12.94 -5.70
CA GLN A 133 -8.76 13.98 -4.68
C GLN A 133 -7.66 14.98 -5.04
N GLY A 134 -7.26 15.03 -6.32
CA GLY A 134 -6.13 15.83 -6.79
C GLY A 134 -6.23 17.31 -6.47
N ALA A 135 -7.43 17.89 -6.49
CA ALA A 135 -7.64 19.31 -6.22
C ALA A 135 -7.17 19.77 -4.83
N LEU A 136 -7.17 18.89 -3.81
CA LEU A 136 -6.77 19.22 -2.44
C LEU A 136 -5.50 18.50 -1.99
N TYR A 137 -5.32 17.24 -2.40
CA TYR A 137 -4.22 16.39 -1.96
C TYR A 137 -3.07 16.34 -2.97
N GLY A 138 -3.35 16.68 -4.24
CA GLY A 138 -2.36 16.86 -5.29
C GLY A 138 -1.97 15.59 -6.01
N ARG A 139 -0.68 15.51 -6.35
CA ARG A 139 -0.12 14.41 -7.12
C ARG A 139 -0.43 13.06 -6.48
N ASN A 140 -0.62 12.05 -7.32
CA ASN A 140 -0.94 10.68 -6.93
C ASN A 140 -2.35 10.47 -6.35
N ALA A 141 -3.12 11.52 -6.04
CA ALA A 141 -4.50 11.39 -5.59
C ALA A 141 -5.48 11.08 -6.73
N ILE A 142 -5.08 10.20 -7.66
CA ILE A 142 -5.82 9.88 -8.88
C ILE A 142 -6.96 8.89 -8.63
N GLY A 143 -6.75 7.86 -7.82
CA GLY A 143 -7.78 6.92 -7.37
C GLY A 143 -8.47 7.34 -6.08
N GLY A 144 -7.77 8.13 -5.25
CA GLY A 144 -8.28 8.55 -3.94
C GLY A 144 -7.21 9.12 -3.03
N ALA A 145 -7.53 9.19 -1.73
CA ALA A 145 -6.56 9.55 -0.69
C ALA A 145 -6.79 8.72 0.58
N ILE A 146 -5.73 8.45 1.31
CA ILE A 146 -5.76 7.83 2.63
C ILE A 146 -5.09 8.79 3.62
N THR A 147 -5.78 9.16 4.69
CA THR A 147 -5.20 9.97 5.75
C THR A 147 -5.16 9.16 7.04
N ILE A 148 -3.99 9.07 7.62
CA ILE A 148 -3.73 8.39 8.89
C ILE A 148 -3.34 9.46 9.90
N THR A 149 -4.14 9.60 10.95
CA THR A 149 -3.89 10.56 12.04
C THR A 149 -3.44 9.80 13.27
N THR A 150 -2.28 10.15 13.80
CA THR A 150 -1.75 9.59 15.05
C THR A 150 -2.31 10.33 16.24
N LYS A 151 -2.39 9.66 17.39
CA LYS A 151 -2.90 10.30 18.60
C LYS A 151 -2.11 11.52 19.02
N ALA A 152 -2.85 12.59 19.34
CA ALA A 152 -2.27 13.80 19.88
C ALA A 152 -1.82 13.60 21.34
N PRO A 153 -0.77 14.31 21.80
CA PRO A 153 -0.45 14.39 23.24
C PRO A 153 -1.57 15.07 24.02
N SER A 154 -1.80 14.62 25.26
CA SER A 154 -2.73 15.22 26.22
C SER A 154 -1.98 15.93 27.37
N GLU A 155 -2.69 16.77 28.14
CA GLU A 155 -2.12 17.39 29.34
C GLU A 155 -2.01 16.38 30.50
N GLU A 156 -2.95 15.43 30.56
CA GLU A 156 -2.96 14.39 31.58
C GLU A 156 -1.87 13.34 31.29
N THR A 157 -1.20 12.89 32.34
CA THR A 157 -0.26 11.79 32.19
C THR A 157 -1.00 10.50 31.93
N GLU A 158 -0.79 9.92 30.79
CA GLU A 158 -1.40 8.66 30.37
C GLU A 158 -0.39 7.74 29.72
N GLY A 159 -0.66 6.45 29.79
CA GLY A 159 0.16 5.46 29.13
C GLY A 159 -0.57 4.14 28.92
N GLN A 160 -0.04 3.36 28.00
CA GLN A 160 -0.53 2.02 27.70
C GLN A 160 0.63 1.12 27.32
N ILE A 161 0.54 -0.14 27.71
CA ILE A 161 1.39 -1.21 27.22
C ILE A 161 0.52 -2.38 26.77
N GLN A 162 0.81 -2.91 25.59
CA GLN A 162 0.20 -4.11 25.02
C GLN A 162 1.28 -5.14 24.79
N VAL A 163 1.02 -6.38 25.20
CA VAL A 163 1.87 -7.55 24.90
C VAL A 163 1.03 -8.59 24.18
N GLY A 164 1.58 -9.18 23.13
CA GLY A 164 0.93 -10.20 22.30
C GLY A 164 1.80 -11.43 22.15
N TYR A 165 1.15 -12.57 21.91
CA TYR A 165 1.78 -13.82 21.49
C TYR A 165 0.91 -14.49 20.42
N GLU A 166 1.55 -15.03 19.38
CA GLU A 166 0.85 -15.55 18.21
C GLU A 166 1.32 -16.93 17.74
N SER A 167 0.57 -17.52 16.82
CA SER A 167 0.73 -18.93 16.40
C SER A 167 2.00 -19.23 15.60
N ALA A 168 2.57 -18.28 14.85
CA ALA A 168 3.98 -18.35 14.50
C ALA A 168 4.72 -17.96 15.75
N PRO A 169 5.50 -18.87 16.40
CA PRO A 169 6.10 -18.55 17.68
C PRO A 169 6.70 -17.14 17.66
N GLY A 170 5.99 -16.20 18.26
CA GLY A 170 6.32 -14.80 18.13
C GLY A 170 5.63 -13.97 19.19
N PHE A 171 6.18 -12.80 19.45
CA PHE A 171 5.65 -11.87 20.41
C PHE A 171 5.64 -10.44 19.88
N SER A 172 4.75 -9.64 20.44
CA SER A 172 4.69 -8.21 20.19
C SER A 172 4.63 -7.43 21.48
N VAL A 173 5.28 -6.26 21.51
CA VAL A 173 5.18 -5.28 22.58
C VAL A 173 4.93 -3.93 21.94
N LYS A 174 3.80 -3.30 22.27
CA LYS A 174 3.46 -1.96 21.81
C LYS A 174 3.10 -1.10 23.00
N GLY A 175 3.37 0.19 22.94
CA GLY A 175 2.98 1.07 24.03
C GLY A 175 3.22 2.53 23.76
N TYR A 176 2.63 3.36 24.60
CA TYR A 176 2.86 4.80 24.61
C TYR A 176 2.86 5.37 26.02
N VAL A 177 3.45 6.54 26.13
CA VAL A 177 3.36 7.40 27.33
C VAL A 177 3.32 8.85 26.87
N GLY A 178 2.50 9.66 27.56
CA GLY A 178 2.36 11.07 27.25
C GLY A 178 1.95 11.89 28.48
N GLY A 179 1.95 13.22 28.32
CA GLY A 179 1.56 14.16 29.37
C GLY A 179 2.08 15.57 29.12
N ALA A 180 1.87 16.46 30.09
CA ALA A 180 2.38 17.82 30.06
C ALA A 180 3.90 17.86 30.24
N LEU A 181 4.61 18.70 29.46
CA LEU A 181 6.05 19.00 29.61
C LEU A 181 6.31 20.12 30.60
N ASN A 182 5.30 20.98 30.81
CA ASN A 182 5.39 22.14 31.68
C ASN A 182 4.16 22.24 32.62
N SER A 183 4.25 23.05 33.65
CA SER A 183 3.25 23.12 34.72
C SER A 183 1.95 23.82 34.31
N ASP A 184 1.92 24.55 33.22
CA ASP A 184 0.73 25.22 32.69
C ASP A 184 0.01 24.45 31.56
N GLY A 185 0.53 23.26 31.19
CA GLY A 185 -0.05 22.39 30.18
C GLY A 185 0.11 22.89 28.75
N SER A 186 0.77 24.05 28.53
CA SER A 186 0.91 24.63 27.18
C SER A 186 1.81 23.81 26.25
N ALA A 187 2.68 22.96 26.79
CA ALA A 187 3.48 22.02 26.02
C ALA A 187 3.22 20.59 26.49
N THR A 188 2.92 19.72 25.56
CA THR A 188 2.61 18.30 25.83
C THR A 188 3.45 17.39 24.94
N TYR A 189 3.67 16.17 25.38
CA TYR A 189 4.46 15.16 24.65
C TYR A 189 3.74 13.82 24.58
N ARG A 190 4.06 13.06 23.55
CA ARG A 190 3.70 11.64 23.41
C ARG A 190 4.86 10.88 22.80
N LEU A 191 5.21 9.76 23.42
CA LEU A 191 6.20 8.82 22.92
C LEU A 191 5.53 7.47 22.76
N ALA A 192 5.58 6.90 21.56
CA ALA A 192 5.01 5.60 21.25
C ALA A 192 6.08 4.68 20.65
N ALA A 193 6.04 3.39 20.97
CA ALA A 193 6.97 2.39 20.45
C ALA A 193 6.25 1.06 20.18
N SER A 194 6.78 0.32 19.20
CA SER A 194 6.32 -1.01 18.80
C SER A 194 7.52 -1.91 18.53
N TYR A 195 7.46 -3.15 18.99
CA TYR A 195 8.37 -4.23 18.63
C TYR A 195 7.57 -5.49 18.35
N ILE A 196 7.82 -6.12 17.20
CA ILE A 196 7.16 -7.35 16.76
C ILE A 196 8.25 -8.30 16.27
N ASP A 197 8.16 -9.56 16.67
CA ASP A 197 9.11 -10.60 16.26
C ASP A 197 8.37 -11.94 16.19
N HIS A 198 8.37 -12.59 15.02
CA HIS A 198 7.81 -13.92 14.83
C HIS A 198 8.57 -14.73 13.78
N ASP A 199 8.57 -16.05 13.97
CA ASP A 199 9.30 -17.00 13.11
C ASP A 199 8.77 -17.10 11.67
N GLY A 200 7.55 -16.59 11.39
CA GLY A 200 6.89 -16.68 10.10
C GLY A 200 5.84 -17.80 10.01
N TYR A 201 5.03 -17.77 8.96
CA TYR A 201 3.89 -18.65 8.75
C TYR A 201 4.06 -19.60 7.55
N LEU A 202 4.79 -19.17 6.52
CA LEU A 202 4.99 -19.90 5.28
C LEU A 202 6.23 -20.79 5.37
N ASP A 203 6.10 -22.06 5.01
CA ASP A 203 7.22 -23.01 5.05
C ASP A 203 7.97 -23.02 3.70
N ASN A 204 9.29 -22.84 3.75
CA ASN A 204 10.19 -23.16 2.67
C ASN A 204 10.63 -24.62 2.81
N ALA A 205 10.13 -25.49 1.93
CA ALA A 205 10.36 -26.92 2.02
C ALA A 205 11.78 -27.34 1.62
N TYR A 206 12.51 -26.51 0.86
CA TYR A 206 13.87 -26.80 0.47
C TYR A 206 14.85 -26.49 1.63
N LEU A 207 14.76 -25.30 2.21
CA LEU A 207 15.64 -24.87 3.31
C LEU A 207 15.20 -25.47 4.66
N ASN A 208 13.97 -26.01 4.75
CA ASN A 208 13.36 -26.50 5.98
C ASN A 208 13.29 -25.41 7.07
N GLU A 209 12.95 -24.21 6.66
CA GLU A 209 12.76 -23.04 7.52
C GLU A 209 11.53 -22.23 7.07
N LYS A 210 11.19 -21.15 7.77
CA LYS A 210 10.12 -20.25 7.35
C LYS A 210 10.60 -19.30 6.27
N ALA A 211 9.71 -18.97 5.34
CA ALA A 211 9.98 -18.07 4.22
C ALA A 211 9.60 -16.60 4.52
N ASP A 212 8.89 -16.35 5.63
CA ASP A 212 8.37 -15.05 6.02
C ASP A 212 8.60 -14.74 7.51
N PRO A 213 9.81 -14.98 8.09
CA PRO A 213 10.13 -14.47 9.41
C PRO A 213 10.00 -12.96 9.40
N TYR A 214 9.65 -12.35 10.53
CA TYR A 214 9.34 -10.93 10.56
C TYR A 214 9.78 -10.29 11.87
N GLN A 215 10.62 -9.27 11.77
CA GLN A 215 11.00 -8.43 12.90
C GLN A 215 10.78 -6.97 12.53
N ASP A 216 9.94 -6.26 13.28
CA ASP A 216 9.69 -4.82 13.10
C ASP A 216 9.87 -4.09 14.42
N GLN A 217 10.56 -2.98 14.36
CA GLN A 217 10.73 -2.07 15.49
C GLN A 217 10.45 -0.65 15.04
N SER A 218 9.62 0.05 15.80
CA SER A 218 9.21 1.41 15.48
C SER A 218 9.16 2.28 16.72
N ILE A 219 9.55 3.53 16.58
CA ILE A 219 9.44 4.55 17.62
C ILE A 219 8.95 5.86 17.03
N ARG A 220 8.06 6.55 17.73
CA ARG A 220 7.52 7.86 17.32
C ARG A 220 7.42 8.78 18.52
N GLY A 221 7.93 10.00 18.36
CA GLY A 221 7.79 11.09 19.30
C GLY A 221 6.97 12.24 18.72
N ARG A 222 6.12 12.86 19.54
CA ARG A 222 5.32 14.04 19.17
C ARG A 222 5.34 15.06 20.30
N ILE A 223 5.50 16.33 19.97
CA ILE A 223 5.44 17.45 20.90
C ILE A 223 4.50 18.50 20.33
N ASN A 224 3.43 18.79 21.07
CA ASN A 224 2.54 19.90 20.79
C ASN A 224 2.85 21.04 21.75
N TRP A 225 2.93 22.28 21.22
CA TRP A 225 3.18 23.45 22.03
C TRP A 225 2.32 24.63 21.60
N GLN A 226 1.42 25.04 22.50
CA GLN A 226 0.71 26.29 22.41
C GLN A 226 1.63 27.43 22.85
N VAL A 227 2.33 28.05 21.87
CA VAL A 227 3.35 29.09 22.14
C VAL A 227 2.71 30.35 22.72
N ASN A 228 1.54 30.72 22.22
CA ASN A 228 0.69 31.79 22.71
C ASN A 228 -0.74 31.63 22.17
N ASP A 229 -1.64 32.54 22.48
CA ASP A 229 -3.06 32.49 22.10
C ASP A 229 -3.31 32.36 20.58
N ARG A 230 -2.32 32.68 19.74
CA ARG A 230 -2.44 32.68 18.28
C ARG A 230 -1.55 31.66 17.57
N LEU A 231 -0.56 31.10 18.25
CA LEU A 231 0.43 30.22 17.64
C LEU A 231 0.49 28.88 18.35
N SER A 232 0.14 27.84 17.65
CA SER A 232 0.37 26.45 18.03
C SER A 232 1.42 25.81 17.12
N THR A 233 2.20 24.87 17.65
CA THR A 233 3.20 24.11 16.91
C THR A 233 3.09 22.63 17.26
N ASP A 234 3.42 21.79 16.28
CA ASP A 234 3.43 20.34 16.39
C ASP A 234 4.72 19.80 15.74
N PHE A 235 5.58 19.22 16.53
CA PHE A 235 6.81 18.57 16.07
C PHE A 235 6.65 17.05 16.20
N ARG A 236 7.06 16.32 15.18
CA ARG A 236 7.03 14.87 15.12
C ARG A 236 8.32 14.33 14.56
N ALA A 237 8.73 13.17 15.08
CA ALA A 237 9.83 12.38 14.55
C ALA A 237 9.51 10.90 14.74
N SER A 238 9.85 10.09 13.76
CA SER A 238 9.70 8.63 13.82
C SER A 238 10.85 7.92 13.13
N TYR A 239 11.11 6.72 13.61
CA TYR A 239 12.01 5.76 12.99
C TYR A 239 11.37 4.38 13.03
N SER A 240 11.48 3.63 11.94
CA SER A 240 11.13 2.21 11.90
C SER A 240 12.18 1.43 11.14
N SER A 241 12.41 0.20 11.58
CA SER A 241 13.29 -0.77 10.95
C SER A 241 12.58 -2.10 10.85
N LEU A 242 12.61 -2.69 9.66
CA LEU A 242 12.01 -3.98 9.32
C LEU A 242 13.10 -4.91 8.84
N ASP A 243 13.09 -6.15 9.35
CA ASP A 243 13.89 -7.28 8.88
C ASP A 243 12.97 -8.47 8.61
N THR A 244 12.93 -8.95 7.37
CA THR A 244 12.12 -10.08 6.91
C THR A 244 12.75 -10.71 5.65
N GLN A 245 12.03 -11.61 4.99
CA GLN A 245 12.48 -12.18 3.72
C GLN A 245 11.67 -11.63 2.53
N ALA A 246 12.29 -11.70 1.36
CA ALA A 246 11.69 -11.36 0.08
C ALA A 246 11.85 -12.51 -0.92
N PHE A 247 11.20 -12.40 -2.08
CA PHE A 247 11.33 -13.30 -3.23
C PHE A 247 11.04 -14.79 -2.93
N TYR A 248 10.22 -15.07 -1.92
CA TYR A 248 9.68 -16.42 -1.70
C TYR A 248 8.45 -16.62 -2.58
N PHE A 249 8.61 -17.38 -3.64
CA PHE A 249 7.55 -17.60 -4.64
C PHE A 249 7.37 -19.09 -4.95
N VAL A 250 6.26 -19.38 -5.63
CA VAL A 250 5.95 -20.68 -6.22
C VAL A 250 5.78 -20.48 -7.71
N LEU A 251 6.16 -21.48 -8.53
CA LEU A 251 5.96 -21.43 -9.98
C LEU A 251 4.80 -22.33 -10.38
N ASP A 252 3.81 -21.76 -11.09
CA ASP A 252 2.67 -22.49 -11.66
C ASP A 252 2.05 -21.74 -12.82
N ASP A 253 1.26 -22.43 -13.64
CA ASP A 253 0.54 -21.82 -14.77
C ASP A 253 -0.86 -21.31 -14.38
N SER A 254 -1.32 -21.58 -13.17
CA SER A 254 -2.62 -21.16 -12.66
C SER A 254 -2.49 -20.25 -11.45
N ALA A 255 -3.14 -19.08 -11.51
CA ALA A 255 -3.22 -18.16 -10.37
C ALA A 255 -3.89 -18.77 -9.12
N ASP A 256 -4.65 -19.86 -9.28
CA ASP A 256 -5.32 -20.58 -8.20
C ASP A 256 -4.51 -21.78 -7.66
N ALA A 257 -3.29 -22.02 -8.14
CA ALA A 257 -2.46 -23.10 -7.65
C ALA A 257 -1.97 -22.81 -6.22
N VAL A 258 -2.45 -23.56 -5.23
CA VAL A 258 -2.14 -23.35 -3.80
C VAL A 258 -1.39 -24.52 -3.17
N ASP A 259 -1.37 -25.69 -3.83
CA ASP A 259 -0.86 -26.94 -3.25
C ASP A 259 0.67 -27.07 -3.32
N LYS A 260 1.35 -26.33 -4.20
CA LYS A 260 2.80 -26.41 -4.33
C LYS A 260 3.50 -25.75 -3.15
N PRO A 261 4.58 -26.34 -2.62
CA PRO A 261 5.39 -25.72 -1.57
C PRO A 261 6.27 -24.60 -2.12
N ILE A 262 6.67 -23.67 -1.26
CA ILE A 262 7.81 -22.78 -1.52
C ILE A 262 9.08 -23.63 -1.43
N GLN A 263 9.98 -23.49 -2.40
CA GLN A 263 11.21 -24.30 -2.51
C GLN A 263 12.41 -23.47 -2.95
N ASN A 264 12.43 -22.21 -2.61
CA ASN A 264 13.58 -21.35 -2.87
C ASN A 264 14.82 -21.91 -2.16
N ASN A 265 15.95 -21.94 -2.85
CA ASN A 265 17.21 -22.45 -2.28
C ASN A 265 18.00 -21.38 -1.55
N ASN A 266 17.61 -20.13 -1.69
CA ASN A 266 18.18 -19.01 -0.98
C ASN A 266 17.17 -18.48 0.07
N PRO A 267 17.60 -18.21 1.30
CA PRO A 267 16.83 -17.39 2.20
C PRO A 267 16.73 -16.00 1.57
N GLY A 268 15.52 -15.47 1.43
CA GLY A 268 15.36 -14.09 0.98
C GLY A 268 15.85 -13.13 2.06
N ASN A 269 16.18 -11.90 1.68
CA ASN A 269 16.43 -10.81 2.62
C ASN A 269 15.58 -9.60 2.23
N ASN A 270 14.93 -8.95 3.19
CA ASN A 270 14.25 -7.67 3.01
C ASN A 270 14.45 -6.82 4.27
N GLU A 271 15.40 -5.92 4.21
CA GLU A 271 15.67 -4.95 5.25
C GLU A 271 15.17 -3.58 4.79
N ARG A 272 14.47 -2.86 5.67
CA ARG A 272 13.98 -1.53 5.38
C ARG A 272 14.10 -0.63 6.60
N ASP A 273 14.73 0.52 6.42
CA ASP A 273 14.76 1.61 7.39
C ASP A 273 13.95 2.80 6.89
N PHE A 274 13.20 3.42 7.79
CA PHE A 274 12.41 4.60 7.50
C PHE A 274 12.52 5.61 8.63
N THR A 275 13.01 6.81 8.29
CA THR A 275 13.09 7.96 9.19
C THR A 275 12.17 9.06 8.66
N SER A 276 11.35 9.64 9.53
CA SER A 276 10.50 10.79 9.20
C SER A 276 10.57 11.84 10.28
N ALA A 277 10.57 13.11 9.87
CA ALA A 277 10.46 14.25 10.78
C ALA A 277 9.56 15.32 10.15
N SER A 278 8.69 15.93 10.95
CA SER A 278 7.86 17.03 10.48
C SER A 278 7.68 18.11 11.54
N PHE A 279 7.51 19.31 11.07
CA PHE A 279 7.18 20.49 11.87
C PHE A 279 5.97 21.18 11.26
N LYS A 280 4.89 21.27 12.02
CA LYS A 280 3.68 22.00 11.68
C LYS A 280 3.51 23.18 12.60
N PHE A 281 3.03 24.30 12.05
CA PHE A 281 2.51 25.42 12.85
C PHE A 281 1.15 25.86 12.33
N ASP A 282 0.31 26.32 13.25
CA ASP A 282 -0.93 27.03 12.95
C ASP A 282 -0.87 28.41 13.60
N TYR A 283 -1.06 29.47 12.79
CA TYR A 283 -1.05 30.86 13.25
C TYR A 283 -2.39 31.52 12.96
N GLU A 284 -3.12 31.87 14.02
CA GLU A 284 -4.44 32.49 13.93
C GLU A 284 -4.35 33.97 13.58
N LEU A 285 -4.94 34.36 12.47
CA LEU A 285 -5.19 35.72 12.03
C LEU A 285 -6.65 36.12 12.36
N ASP A 286 -6.99 37.40 12.25
CA ASP A 286 -8.33 37.90 12.62
C ASP A 286 -9.49 37.37 11.72
N GLY A 287 -9.25 36.53 10.74
CA GLY A 287 -10.30 35.98 9.86
C GLY A 287 -9.86 34.74 9.09
N ALA A 288 -8.66 34.27 9.35
CA ALA A 288 -8.08 33.11 8.70
C ALA A 288 -6.99 32.48 9.57
N THR A 289 -6.70 31.21 9.34
CA THR A 289 -5.58 30.49 9.96
C THR A 289 -4.52 30.19 8.90
N LEU A 290 -3.28 30.60 9.17
CA LEU A 290 -2.11 30.24 8.37
C LEU A 290 -1.52 28.95 8.94
N THR A 291 -1.53 27.88 8.14
CA THR A 291 -0.89 26.59 8.44
C THR A 291 0.37 26.42 7.60
N GLY A 292 1.48 26.02 8.22
CA GLY A 292 2.68 25.59 7.54
C GLY A 292 3.08 24.19 7.98
N ILE A 293 3.50 23.33 7.03
CA ILE A 293 4.02 21.97 7.29
C ILE A 293 5.33 21.83 6.52
N THR A 294 6.40 21.51 7.22
CA THR A 294 7.70 21.13 6.64
C THR A 294 7.97 19.69 7.04
N SER A 295 8.40 18.86 6.09
CA SER A 295 8.78 17.48 6.39
C SER A 295 10.07 17.06 5.73
N TYR A 296 10.71 16.08 6.34
CA TYR A 296 11.83 15.30 5.84
C TYR A 296 11.53 13.83 6.02
N ASP A 297 11.73 13.06 4.97
CA ASP A 297 11.61 11.60 4.98
C ASP A 297 12.83 10.99 4.30
N ASP A 298 13.33 9.91 4.88
CA ASP A 298 14.40 9.07 4.37
C ASP A 298 13.98 7.61 4.47
N VAL A 299 14.03 6.89 3.37
CA VAL A 299 13.73 5.46 3.32
C VAL A 299 14.79 4.73 2.52
N SER A 300 15.30 3.64 3.07
CA SER A 300 16.13 2.68 2.37
C SER A 300 15.52 1.29 2.45
N GLU A 301 15.62 0.53 1.37
CA GLU A 301 15.17 -0.86 1.31
C GLU A 301 16.17 -1.71 0.51
N ILE A 302 16.57 -2.83 1.08
CA ILE A 302 17.29 -3.90 0.43
C ILE A 302 16.34 -5.07 0.28
N SER A 303 16.25 -5.66 -0.91
CA SER A 303 15.51 -6.91 -1.15
C SER A 303 16.37 -7.84 -1.98
N SER A 304 16.58 -9.06 -1.51
CA SER A 304 17.33 -10.09 -2.24
C SER A 304 16.71 -11.47 -2.05
N GLY A 305 17.05 -12.39 -2.93
CA GLY A 305 16.59 -13.78 -2.90
C GLY A 305 16.82 -14.46 -4.23
N ASP A 306 16.11 -15.57 -4.46
CA ASP A 306 16.21 -16.29 -5.73
C ASP A 306 15.80 -15.42 -6.90
N ASN A 307 16.53 -15.59 -8.00
CA ASN A 307 16.13 -14.99 -9.27
C ASN A 307 14.93 -15.76 -9.83
N VAL A 308 14.02 -15.01 -10.38
CA VAL A 308 12.77 -15.50 -10.96
C VAL A 308 12.90 -16.53 -12.07
N PHE A 309 14.11 -16.83 -12.56
CA PHE A 309 14.36 -17.76 -13.67
C PHE A 309 15.12 -19.02 -13.29
N PHE A 310 15.72 -19.06 -12.12
CA PHE A 310 16.63 -20.12 -11.76
C PHE A 310 16.22 -20.81 -10.49
N LEU A 311 15.77 -22.03 -10.65
CA LEU A 311 15.47 -22.94 -9.57
C LEU A 311 16.67 -23.89 -9.39
N PRO A 312 16.89 -24.43 -8.18
CA PRO A 312 17.92 -25.44 -7.97
C PRO A 312 17.80 -26.59 -8.99
N PRO A 313 18.91 -27.24 -9.39
CA PRO A 313 18.87 -28.36 -10.32
C PRO A 313 17.96 -29.49 -9.88
N GLU A 314 17.80 -29.69 -8.56
CA GLU A 314 16.93 -30.69 -7.97
C GLU A 314 15.46 -30.32 -8.06
N HIS A 315 15.12 -29.06 -8.37
CA HIS A 315 13.74 -28.64 -8.51
C HIS A 315 13.13 -29.27 -9.77
N PRO A 316 12.00 -29.94 -9.66
CA PRO A 316 11.42 -30.69 -10.79
C PRO A 316 11.05 -29.81 -12.00
N GLU A 317 10.92 -28.51 -11.81
CA GLU A 317 10.56 -27.55 -12.85
C GLU A 317 11.76 -26.77 -13.42
N ASN A 318 12.98 -27.05 -12.95
CA ASN A 318 14.20 -26.39 -13.40
C ASN A 318 14.66 -26.79 -14.82
N TYR A 319 14.09 -27.85 -15.39
CA TYR A 319 14.54 -28.43 -16.65
C TYR A 319 14.60 -27.42 -17.82
N TRP A 320 13.72 -26.44 -17.86
CA TRP A 320 13.62 -25.50 -18.98
C TRP A 320 14.69 -24.39 -18.96
N ASN A 321 14.95 -23.83 -17.78
CA ASN A 321 15.94 -22.75 -17.61
C ASN A 321 17.37 -23.28 -17.76
N TYR A 322 17.63 -24.45 -17.26
CA TYR A 322 18.91 -25.12 -17.35
C TYR A 322 19.33 -25.36 -18.82
N ASP A 323 18.44 -25.85 -19.68
CA ASP A 323 18.77 -26.17 -21.06
C ASP A 323 18.92 -24.95 -21.98
N PHE A 324 18.19 -23.85 -21.73
CA PHE A 324 18.33 -22.66 -22.58
C PHE A 324 19.59 -21.85 -22.21
N PHE A 325 19.71 -21.43 -20.96
CA PHE A 325 20.81 -20.56 -20.55
C PHE A 325 22.15 -21.33 -20.49
N PHE A 326 22.13 -22.51 -19.91
CA PHE A 326 23.32 -23.35 -19.83
C PHE A 326 23.59 -24.15 -21.10
N GLY A 327 22.59 -24.39 -21.92
CA GLY A 327 22.80 -24.83 -23.30
C GLY A 327 23.60 -23.80 -24.08
N CYS A 328 23.27 -22.53 -23.91
CA CYS A 328 24.06 -21.45 -24.49
C CYS A 328 25.49 -21.36 -23.92
N LEU A 329 25.64 -21.52 -22.61
CA LEU A 329 26.96 -21.55 -21.97
C LEU A 329 27.78 -22.78 -22.38
N ARG A 330 27.13 -23.95 -22.56
CA ARG A 330 27.76 -25.24 -22.92
C ARG A 330 28.10 -25.36 -24.39
N GLU A 331 27.20 -24.94 -25.27
CA GLU A 331 27.36 -25.02 -26.72
C GLU A 331 28.22 -23.88 -27.29
N GLY A 332 28.45 -22.84 -26.48
CA GLY A 332 29.30 -21.72 -26.80
C GLY A 332 28.92 -21.01 -28.10
N GLN A 333 29.86 -20.38 -28.73
CA GLN A 333 29.71 -19.59 -29.96
C GLN A 333 29.19 -20.37 -31.20
N THR A 334 28.92 -21.65 -31.09
CA THR A 334 28.40 -22.46 -32.20
C THR A 334 26.90 -22.30 -32.40
N ASN A 335 26.17 -21.83 -31.37
CA ASN A 335 24.75 -21.50 -31.49
C ASN A 335 24.57 -19.98 -31.72
N PRO A 336 24.05 -19.56 -32.89
CA PRO A 336 23.84 -18.13 -33.16
C PRO A 336 22.97 -17.39 -32.15
N ALA A 337 22.06 -18.09 -31.49
CA ALA A 337 21.23 -17.52 -30.44
C ALA A 337 22.00 -17.25 -29.13
N CYS A 338 23.18 -17.87 -28.99
CA CYS A 338 24.04 -17.75 -27.81
C CYS A 338 25.31 -16.92 -28.09
N ALA A 339 25.44 -16.37 -29.30
CA ALA A 339 26.65 -15.64 -29.74
C ALA A 339 26.94 -14.38 -28.90
N PHE A 340 25.98 -13.92 -28.12
CA PHE A 340 26.12 -12.78 -27.24
C PHE A 340 26.85 -13.09 -25.91
N LEU A 341 26.90 -14.36 -25.49
CA LEU A 341 27.52 -14.72 -24.20
C LEU A 341 29.03 -14.89 -24.21
N GLY A 342 29.71 -14.68 -25.27
CA GLY A 342 31.17 -14.87 -25.29
C GLY A 342 31.66 -16.25 -24.78
N PRO A 343 32.96 -16.53 -24.69
CA PRO A 343 33.47 -17.75 -24.07
C PRO A 343 33.27 -17.68 -22.53
N PHE A 344 32.33 -18.43 -22.01
CA PHE A 344 32.12 -18.56 -20.56
C PHE A 344 33.12 -19.57 -20.00
N PRO A 345 33.89 -19.23 -18.98
CA PRO A 345 35.00 -20.06 -18.50
C PRO A 345 34.59 -21.08 -17.44
N GLY A 346 33.46 -21.77 -17.57
CA GLY A 346 33.00 -22.83 -16.64
C GLY A 346 33.24 -24.23 -17.19
N THR A 347 33.49 -25.20 -16.32
CA THR A 347 33.46 -26.63 -16.66
C THR A 347 32.05 -27.16 -16.59
N GLN A 348 31.75 -28.24 -17.31
CA GLN A 348 30.44 -28.85 -17.46
C GLN A 348 29.78 -29.33 -16.14
N ASP A 349 30.53 -29.33 -15.04
CA ASP A 349 30.13 -29.83 -13.73
C ASP A 349 29.92 -28.70 -12.68
N ASP A 350 30.10 -27.43 -13.05
CA ASP A 350 29.89 -26.32 -12.11
C ASP A 350 28.41 -25.99 -12.01
N TYR A 351 27.89 -26.11 -10.82
CA TYR A 351 26.56 -25.69 -10.45
C TYR A 351 26.50 -24.16 -10.44
N ILE A 352 25.59 -23.59 -11.20
CA ILE A 352 25.36 -22.14 -11.24
C ILE A 352 23.87 -21.89 -10.98
N ASP A 353 23.59 -21.11 -9.96
CA ASP A 353 22.27 -20.57 -9.64
C ASP A 353 22.30 -19.05 -9.79
N LEU A 354 21.15 -18.42 -9.79
CA LEU A 354 21.05 -16.97 -9.84
C LEU A 354 20.21 -16.45 -8.69
N SER A 355 20.72 -15.41 -8.07
CA SER A 355 19.97 -14.57 -7.15
C SER A 355 19.67 -13.22 -7.78
N GLN A 356 18.66 -12.53 -7.25
CA GLN A 356 18.39 -11.15 -7.58
C GLN A 356 18.51 -10.27 -6.33
N ASN A 357 18.85 -9.01 -6.56
CA ASN A 357 18.89 -8.00 -5.53
C ASN A 357 18.26 -6.70 -6.06
N GLN A 358 17.65 -5.97 -5.15
CA GLN A 358 17.14 -4.62 -5.37
C GLN A 358 17.55 -3.75 -4.20
N TYR A 359 18.05 -2.56 -4.50
CA TYR A 359 18.35 -1.53 -3.53
C TYR A 359 17.57 -0.27 -3.88
N LEU A 360 16.93 0.31 -2.92
CA LEU A 360 16.19 1.57 -3.03
C LEU A 360 16.62 2.50 -1.90
N GLU A 361 16.88 3.77 -2.23
CA GLU A 361 17.08 4.83 -1.27
C GLU A 361 16.32 6.06 -1.77
N VAL A 362 15.55 6.71 -0.91
CA VAL A 362 14.76 7.89 -1.25
C VAL A 362 14.81 8.88 -0.11
N GLU A 363 15.40 10.04 -0.38
CA GLU A 363 15.28 11.20 0.49
C GLU A 363 14.25 12.17 -0.05
N SER A 364 13.46 12.80 0.81
CA SER A 364 12.52 13.82 0.39
C SER A 364 12.36 14.94 1.40
N TRP A 365 12.21 16.16 0.87
CA TRP A 365 11.87 17.38 1.62
C TRP A 365 10.59 17.96 1.06
N SER A 366 9.62 18.24 1.92
CA SER A 366 8.39 18.91 1.49
C SER A 366 8.04 20.13 2.31
N GLN A 367 7.30 21.06 1.69
CA GLN A 367 6.76 22.26 2.31
C GLN A 367 5.35 22.51 1.82
N GLU A 368 4.38 22.61 2.73
CA GLU A 368 3.04 23.14 2.46
C GLU A 368 2.84 24.45 3.23
N LEU A 369 2.24 25.43 2.57
CA LEU A 369 1.71 26.65 3.21
C LEU A 369 0.29 26.84 2.74
N ARG A 370 -0.65 27.00 3.68
CA ARG A 370 -2.05 27.26 3.34
C ARG A 370 -2.66 28.30 4.27
N LEU A 371 -3.59 29.04 3.73
CA LEU A 371 -4.41 30.02 4.44
C LEU A 371 -5.89 29.57 4.32
N THR A 372 -6.55 29.34 5.43
CA THR A 372 -7.93 28.86 5.51
C THR A 372 -8.79 29.87 6.25
N SER A 373 -9.96 30.23 5.72
CA SER A 373 -10.90 31.12 6.40
C SER A 373 -11.43 30.49 7.69
N ASN A 374 -11.65 31.32 8.71
CA ASN A 374 -12.22 30.87 9.98
C ASN A 374 -13.76 30.91 10.00
N ASN A 375 -14.40 31.11 8.84
CA ASN A 375 -15.86 31.13 8.74
C ASN A 375 -16.40 29.70 8.84
N GLU A 376 -17.40 29.47 9.66
CA GLU A 376 -18.14 28.20 9.76
C GLU A 376 -19.25 28.14 8.73
N ASP A 377 -19.91 29.28 8.45
CA ASP A 377 -21.03 29.42 7.53
C ASP A 377 -20.74 30.42 6.41
N GLY A 378 -21.56 30.39 5.37
CA GLY A 378 -21.51 31.31 4.26
C GLY A 378 -20.34 31.02 3.31
N LEU A 379 -19.44 31.97 3.10
CA LEU A 379 -18.29 31.82 2.22
C LEU A 379 -17.09 31.30 3.00
N ARG A 380 -16.66 30.09 2.69
CA ARG A 380 -15.47 29.44 3.24
C ARG A 380 -14.46 29.26 2.13
N TRP A 381 -13.18 29.46 2.41
CA TRP A 381 -12.14 29.32 1.40
C TRP A 381 -10.84 28.83 2.00
N THR A 382 -10.06 28.14 1.17
CA THR A 382 -8.68 27.75 1.42
C THR A 382 -7.85 28.06 0.19
N VAL A 383 -6.65 28.60 0.36
CA VAL A 383 -5.64 28.74 -0.70
C VAL A 383 -4.30 28.26 -0.17
N GLY A 384 -3.50 27.66 -1.01
CA GLY A 384 -2.20 27.15 -0.59
C GLY A 384 -1.22 26.89 -1.71
N ALA A 385 0.00 26.60 -1.31
CA ALA A 385 1.09 26.18 -2.17
C ALA A 385 1.81 24.99 -1.53
N TYR A 386 2.33 24.10 -2.36
CA TYR A 386 3.08 22.92 -1.98
C TYR A 386 4.33 22.80 -2.84
N ALA A 387 5.42 22.32 -2.25
CA ALA A 387 6.63 21.93 -2.98
C ALA A 387 7.25 20.69 -2.35
N VAL A 388 7.84 19.84 -3.17
CA VAL A 388 8.59 18.65 -2.73
C VAL A 388 9.82 18.46 -3.61
N MET A 389 10.93 18.14 -2.99
CA MET A 389 12.16 17.66 -3.62
C MET A 389 12.36 16.21 -3.21
N THR A 390 12.69 15.35 -4.17
CA THR A 390 12.95 13.93 -3.92
C THR A 390 14.22 13.53 -4.66
N ASP A 391 15.16 12.96 -3.94
CA ASP A 391 16.34 12.29 -4.47
C ASP A 391 16.15 10.80 -4.30
N ARG A 392 16.25 10.04 -5.38
CA ARG A 392 16.01 8.61 -5.41
C ARG A 392 17.16 7.90 -6.10
N TYR A 393 17.70 6.90 -5.44
CA TYR A 393 18.56 5.89 -6.04
C TYR A 393 17.83 4.55 -6.12
N ILE A 394 17.92 3.87 -7.25
CA ILE A 394 17.41 2.50 -7.40
C ILE A 394 18.41 1.67 -8.19
N SER A 395 18.68 0.45 -7.73
CA SER A 395 19.36 -0.57 -8.52
C SER A 395 18.61 -1.89 -8.48
N THR A 396 18.67 -2.62 -9.59
CA THR A 396 18.15 -3.99 -9.72
C THR A 396 19.21 -4.83 -10.40
N GLY A 397 19.63 -5.90 -9.78
CA GLY A 397 20.70 -6.73 -10.27
C GLY A 397 20.44 -8.21 -10.18
N GLY A 398 21.15 -8.97 -11.01
CA GLY A 398 21.30 -10.41 -10.90
C GLY A 398 22.72 -10.76 -10.52
N GLN A 399 22.88 -11.72 -9.61
CA GLN A 399 24.17 -12.25 -9.18
C GLN A 399 24.23 -13.75 -9.45
N ILE A 400 25.43 -14.26 -9.69
CA ILE A 400 25.63 -15.71 -9.75
C ILE A 400 25.73 -16.22 -8.33
N ASP A 401 24.82 -17.13 -7.97
CA ASP A 401 24.91 -17.90 -6.75
C ASP A 401 25.65 -19.21 -7.00
N ARG A 402 26.63 -19.48 -6.17
CA ARG A 402 27.43 -20.71 -6.21
C ARG A 402 27.00 -21.75 -5.18
N GLY A 403 25.82 -21.59 -4.59
CA GLY A 403 25.33 -22.45 -3.51
C GLY A 403 26.11 -22.30 -2.21
N LEU A 404 26.80 -21.17 -2.03
CA LEU A 404 27.60 -20.88 -0.83
C LEU A 404 26.78 -20.18 0.26
N GLY A 405 25.52 -19.85 -0.01
CA GLY A 405 24.64 -19.12 0.91
C GLY A 405 25.11 -17.70 1.21
N VAL A 406 25.93 -17.12 0.34
CA VAL A 406 26.47 -15.77 0.50
C VAL A 406 25.68 -14.84 -0.41
N PHE A 407 24.71 -14.13 0.18
CA PHE A 407 24.05 -12.99 -0.43
C PHE A 407 24.59 -11.74 0.26
N ASP A 408 25.47 -11.06 -0.41
CA ASP A 408 25.93 -9.76 0.07
C ASP A 408 25.31 -8.71 -0.86
N VAL A 409 24.20 -8.14 -0.43
CA VAL A 409 23.51 -7.07 -1.15
C VAL A 409 24.03 -5.77 -0.60
N GLU A 410 24.88 -5.13 -1.35
CA GLU A 410 25.39 -3.80 -1.03
C GLU A 410 24.84 -2.79 -2.03
N ARG A 411 24.78 -1.52 -1.63
CA ARG A 411 24.51 -0.42 -2.56
C ARG A 411 25.54 -0.40 -3.69
N ASP A 412 26.79 -0.73 -3.36
CA ASP A 412 27.89 -0.78 -4.31
C ASP A 412 27.87 -2.08 -5.12
N PHE A 413 28.21 -1.97 -6.39
CA PHE A 413 28.21 -3.12 -7.30
C PHE A 413 29.34 -4.08 -6.94
N ARG A 414 28.99 -5.35 -6.90
CA ARG A 414 29.99 -6.42 -6.77
C ARG A 414 30.81 -6.55 -8.07
N PRO A 415 32.02 -7.16 -7.99
CA PRO A 415 32.81 -7.40 -9.20
C PRO A 415 32.01 -8.10 -10.29
N SER A 416 32.05 -7.55 -11.50
CA SER A 416 31.34 -8.11 -12.64
C SER A 416 31.92 -9.46 -13.04
N ILE A 417 31.06 -10.42 -13.36
CA ILE A 417 31.45 -11.71 -13.92
C ILE A 417 32.24 -11.56 -15.26
N PHE A 418 32.03 -10.46 -15.97
CA PHE A 418 32.68 -10.21 -17.26
C PHE A 418 34.07 -9.57 -17.15
N THR A 419 34.45 -9.14 -15.93
CA THR A 419 35.74 -8.50 -15.65
C THR A 419 36.46 -9.17 -14.48
N ASP A 420 36.53 -8.55 -13.34
CA ASP A 420 37.31 -8.97 -12.17
C ASP A 420 36.70 -10.12 -11.39
N GLY A 421 35.38 -10.30 -11.49
CA GLY A 421 34.67 -11.39 -10.79
C GLY A 421 35.01 -12.78 -11.36
N TYR A 422 35.53 -12.84 -12.58
CA TYR A 422 35.80 -14.10 -13.29
C TYR A 422 37.06 -14.00 -14.14
N ALA A 423 38.23 -13.96 -13.54
CA ALA A 423 39.49 -13.91 -14.24
C ALA A 423 40.09 -15.32 -14.40
N ASP A 424 40.61 -15.63 -15.61
CA ASP A 424 41.34 -16.86 -15.91
C ASP A 424 40.58 -18.18 -15.62
N GLY A 425 39.27 -18.19 -15.68
CA GLY A 425 38.43 -19.36 -15.37
C GLY A 425 38.26 -19.64 -13.90
N VAL A 426 38.60 -18.69 -13.04
CA VAL A 426 38.41 -18.75 -11.60
C VAL A 426 37.45 -17.65 -11.17
N VAL A 427 36.37 -18.01 -10.48
CA VAL A 427 35.47 -17.03 -9.83
C VAL A 427 36.20 -16.50 -8.60
N ASN A 428 36.56 -15.24 -8.62
CA ASN A 428 37.28 -14.58 -7.54
C ASN A 428 36.32 -14.00 -6.46
N ASP A 429 35.04 -13.87 -6.79
CA ASP A 429 34.01 -13.40 -5.88
C ASP A 429 33.00 -14.53 -5.60
N PRO A 430 32.49 -14.70 -4.37
CA PRO A 430 31.51 -15.73 -4.03
C PRO A 430 30.18 -15.56 -4.75
N SER A 431 29.79 -14.32 -5.08
CA SER A 431 28.53 -13.97 -5.76
C SER A 431 28.76 -12.84 -6.76
N PRO A 432 29.49 -13.10 -7.88
CA PRO A 432 29.83 -12.06 -8.85
C PRO A 432 28.58 -11.53 -9.54
N GLN A 433 28.58 -10.24 -9.85
CA GLN A 433 27.48 -9.55 -10.51
C GLN A 433 27.35 -10.01 -11.96
N LEU A 434 26.18 -10.50 -12.35
CA LEU A 434 25.85 -10.84 -13.73
C LEU A 434 25.44 -9.60 -14.53
N GLY A 435 24.64 -8.74 -13.93
CA GLY A 435 24.21 -7.48 -14.52
C GLY A 435 23.52 -6.61 -13.48
N VAL A 436 23.59 -5.30 -13.67
CA VAL A 436 22.93 -4.31 -12.82
C VAL A 436 22.31 -3.25 -13.70
N LEU A 437 21.10 -2.86 -13.37
CA LEU A 437 20.47 -1.62 -13.83
C LEU A 437 20.36 -0.67 -12.64
N ALA A 438 20.99 0.48 -12.72
CA ALA A 438 21.01 1.47 -11.66
C ALA A 438 20.74 2.86 -12.22
N ASP A 439 19.87 3.59 -11.55
CA ASP A 439 19.50 4.96 -11.88
C ASP A 439 19.43 5.83 -10.62
N SER A 440 19.85 7.09 -10.75
CA SER A 440 19.54 8.17 -9.83
C SER A 440 18.46 9.05 -10.43
N GLN A 441 17.50 9.49 -9.64
CA GLN A 441 16.41 10.34 -10.09
C GLN A 441 16.18 11.50 -9.14
N ASP A 442 16.41 12.72 -9.64
CA ASP A 442 16.16 13.98 -8.94
C ASP A 442 14.82 14.54 -9.40
N ASN A 443 13.91 14.79 -8.46
CA ASN A 443 12.59 15.33 -8.76
C ASN A 443 12.33 16.62 -7.99
N PHE A 444 11.72 17.58 -8.68
CA PHE A 444 11.16 18.78 -8.07
C PHE A 444 9.73 18.98 -8.53
N ALA A 445 8.79 18.86 -7.61
CA ALA A 445 7.40 19.14 -7.88
C ALA A 445 6.89 20.32 -7.03
N TRP A 446 6.04 21.16 -7.63
CA TRP A 446 5.36 22.22 -6.94
C TRP A 446 3.91 22.35 -7.40
N ALA A 447 3.07 22.93 -6.55
CA ALA A 447 1.68 23.17 -6.86
C ALA A 447 1.13 24.42 -6.17
N VAL A 448 0.08 24.96 -6.78
CA VAL A 448 -0.79 25.96 -6.16
C VAL A 448 -2.22 25.43 -6.18
N PHE A 449 -2.96 25.62 -5.09
CA PHE A 449 -4.30 25.10 -4.98
C PHE A 449 -5.23 26.05 -4.22
N GLY A 450 -6.53 25.84 -4.42
CA GLY A 450 -7.53 26.57 -3.67
C GLY A 450 -8.89 25.92 -3.76
N GLN A 451 -9.71 26.21 -2.76
CA GLN A 451 -11.10 25.79 -2.65
C GLN A 451 -11.93 26.99 -2.20
N VAL A 452 -13.14 27.08 -2.72
CA VAL A 452 -14.21 27.97 -2.25
C VAL A 452 -15.46 27.17 -2.09
N SER A 453 -16.09 27.25 -0.91
CA SER A 453 -17.38 26.67 -0.62
C SER A 453 -18.33 27.76 -0.18
N TRP A 454 -19.57 27.72 -0.64
CA TRP A 454 -20.59 28.69 -0.21
C TRP A 454 -21.96 28.03 -0.11
N ASP A 455 -22.73 28.50 0.85
CA ASP A 455 -24.12 28.09 1.06
C ASP A 455 -25.00 28.88 0.09
N ALA A 456 -25.39 28.24 -1.03
CA ALA A 456 -26.26 28.85 -2.04
C ALA A 456 -27.71 29.04 -1.52
N SER A 457 -28.11 28.21 -0.53
CA SER A 457 -29.30 28.32 0.27
C SER A 457 -29.12 27.57 1.58
N GLU A 458 -30.09 27.63 2.51
CA GLU A 458 -30.07 26.88 3.76
C GLU A 458 -29.84 25.37 3.58
N ASN A 459 -30.19 24.83 2.40
CA ASN A 459 -30.15 23.39 2.13
C ASN A 459 -29.18 23.02 0.98
N VAL A 460 -28.44 23.98 0.39
CA VAL A 460 -27.57 23.71 -0.75
C VAL A 460 -26.22 24.37 -0.55
N GLU A 461 -25.17 23.57 -0.52
CA GLU A 461 -23.77 24.01 -0.60
C GLU A 461 -23.20 23.72 -1.98
N VAL A 462 -22.40 24.63 -2.49
CA VAL A 462 -21.60 24.45 -3.70
C VAL A 462 -20.13 24.67 -3.34
N ALA A 463 -19.27 23.72 -3.73
CA ALA A 463 -17.83 23.83 -3.55
C ALA A 463 -17.12 23.73 -4.91
N LEU A 464 -16.17 24.63 -5.15
CA LEU A 464 -15.28 24.60 -6.29
C LEU A 464 -13.84 24.54 -5.80
N SER A 465 -13.07 23.60 -6.28
CA SER A 465 -11.65 23.45 -5.96
C SER A 465 -10.85 23.35 -7.25
N ALA A 466 -9.63 23.81 -7.21
CA ALA A 466 -8.71 23.68 -8.32
C ALA A 466 -7.27 23.61 -7.82
N ARG A 467 -6.46 22.83 -8.52
CA ARG A 467 -5.02 22.73 -8.30
C ARG A 467 -4.29 22.67 -9.63
N TYR A 468 -3.12 23.25 -9.67
CA TYR A 468 -2.18 23.08 -10.76
C TYR A 468 -0.87 22.53 -10.18
N ASP A 469 -0.47 21.38 -10.68
CA ASP A 469 0.79 20.72 -10.37
C ASP A 469 1.77 20.82 -11.54
N ARG A 470 3.04 20.93 -11.22
CA ARG A 470 4.15 20.77 -12.15
C ARG A 470 5.23 19.94 -11.50
N ASP A 471 5.64 18.86 -12.14
CA ASP A 471 6.62 17.87 -11.68
C ASP A 471 7.71 17.72 -12.74
N THR A 472 8.93 18.15 -12.40
CA THR A 472 10.12 18.02 -13.25
C THR A 472 11.00 16.93 -12.67
N ARG A 473 11.38 15.97 -13.50
CA ARG A 473 12.19 14.82 -13.11
C ARG A 473 13.40 14.70 -14.00
N GLU A 474 14.58 14.54 -13.42
CA GLU A 474 15.82 14.17 -14.10
C GLU A 474 16.21 12.75 -13.68
N ASN A 475 16.46 11.87 -14.65
CA ASN A 475 16.98 10.53 -14.41
C ASN A 475 18.39 10.44 -14.98
N THR A 476 19.33 9.93 -14.19
CA THR A 476 20.72 9.69 -14.59
C THR A 476 21.04 8.22 -14.53
N THR A 477 21.50 7.64 -15.63
CA THR A 477 21.91 6.25 -15.70
C THR A 477 23.25 6.05 -14.99
N LEU A 478 23.28 5.16 -14.00
CA LEU A 478 24.46 4.82 -13.20
C LEU A 478 25.01 3.43 -13.50
N THR A 479 24.45 2.71 -14.47
CA THR A 479 24.94 1.40 -14.92
C THR A 479 26.25 1.58 -15.68
N GLU A 480 27.37 1.11 -15.14
CA GLU A 480 28.65 1.11 -15.82
C GLU A 480 28.71 0.06 -16.94
N ALA A 481 29.55 0.27 -17.94
CA ALA A 481 29.61 -0.57 -19.13
C ALA A 481 29.92 -2.04 -18.83
N GLU A 482 30.65 -2.34 -17.75
CA GLU A 482 31.01 -3.69 -17.33
C GLU A 482 29.86 -4.47 -16.71
N TYR A 483 28.82 -3.77 -16.22
CA TYR A 483 27.60 -4.36 -15.65
C TYR A 483 26.44 -4.37 -16.64
N ASN A 484 26.62 -3.71 -17.78
CA ASN A 484 25.61 -3.68 -18.81
C ASN A 484 25.53 -5.07 -19.46
N VAL A 485 24.43 -5.77 -19.19
CA VAL A 485 24.17 -7.05 -19.86
C VAL A 485 24.26 -6.82 -21.37
N PRO A 486 24.98 -7.68 -22.14
CA PRO A 486 25.33 -7.43 -23.57
C PRO A 486 24.11 -7.19 -24.50
N PHE A 487 22.92 -7.11 -23.98
CA PHE A 487 21.66 -6.95 -24.71
C PHE A 487 21.22 -5.51 -24.91
N ASN A 488 21.76 -4.55 -24.17
CA ASN A 488 21.25 -3.18 -24.20
C ASN A 488 22.33 -2.15 -24.58
N ALA A 489 22.62 -2.06 -25.87
CA ALA A 489 23.57 -1.08 -26.42
C ALA A 489 23.13 0.39 -26.22
N ALA A 490 21.91 0.63 -25.77
CA ALA A 490 21.39 1.97 -25.52
C ALA A 490 21.76 2.51 -24.13
N ILE A 491 22.26 1.67 -23.21
CA ILE A 491 22.65 2.11 -21.87
C ILE A 491 24.04 2.76 -21.94
N VAL A 492 24.11 4.03 -21.56
CA VAL A 492 25.37 4.80 -21.47
C VAL A 492 25.45 5.41 -20.07
N TYR A 493 26.51 5.07 -19.33
CA TYR A 493 26.77 5.64 -18.01
C TYR A 493 26.81 7.17 -18.04
N GLY A 494 26.07 7.80 -17.15
CA GLY A 494 25.99 9.25 -17.03
C GLY A 494 25.00 9.91 -18.00
N ASP A 495 24.32 9.14 -18.86
CA ASP A 495 23.24 9.69 -19.68
C ASP A 495 22.10 10.21 -18.80
N LYS A 496 21.59 11.40 -19.18
CA LYS A 496 20.53 12.09 -18.47
C LYS A 496 19.28 12.20 -19.34
N ARG A 497 18.16 11.95 -18.73
CA ARG A 497 16.82 12.17 -19.31
C ARG A 497 16.05 13.09 -18.39
N GLU A 498 15.51 14.17 -18.93
CA GLU A 498 14.69 15.11 -18.17
C GLU A 498 13.33 15.26 -18.84
N GLU A 499 12.27 15.21 -18.05
CA GLU A 499 10.91 15.43 -18.51
C GLU A 499 10.11 16.22 -17.46
N THR A 500 9.08 16.92 -17.94
CA THR A 500 8.20 17.71 -17.07
C THR A 500 6.75 17.41 -17.38
N TRP A 501 6.03 16.95 -16.37
CA TRP A 501 4.60 16.74 -16.41
C TRP A 501 3.86 17.81 -15.62
N GLY A 502 2.62 18.08 -15.98
CA GLY A 502 1.81 19.02 -15.21
C GLY A 502 0.35 18.98 -15.61
N ALA A 503 -0.51 19.12 -14.62
CA ALA A 503 -1.95 19.05 -14.82
C ALA A 503 -2.72 20.12 -14.04
N PHE A 504 -3.81 20.57 -14.65
CA PHE A 504 -4.85 21.32 -13.95
C PHE A 504 -5.93 20.35 -13.48
N GLN A 505 -6.18 20.33 -12.19
CA GLN A 505 -7.08 19.39 -11.51
C GLN A 505 -8.26 20.16 -10.89
N PRO A 506 -9.36 20.37 -11.67
CA PRO A 506 -10.58 20.97 -11.13
C PRO A 506 -11.40 19.95 -10.37
N LYS A 507 -12.20 20.45 -9.41
CA LYS A 507 -13.24 19.68 -8.73
C LYS A 507 -14.44 20.60 -8.46
N ALA A 508 -15.65 20.10 -8.75
CA ALA A 508 -16.90 20.80 -8.46
C ALA A 508 -17.82 19.84 -7.72
N THR A 509 -18.32 20.27 -6.58
CA THR A 509 -19.22 19.48 -5.73
C THR A 509 -20.45 20.28 -5.42
N ILE A 510 -21.61 19.67 -5.50
CA ILE A 510 -22.89 20.20 -5.00
C ILE A 510 -23.41 19.24 -3.92
N ARG A 511 -23.78 19.79 -2.77
CA ARG A 511 -24.42 19.08 -1.68
C ARG A 511 -25.83 19.65 -1.47
N TRP A 512 -26.83 18.77 -1.41
CA TRP A 512 -28.21 19.12 -1.10
C TRP A 512 -28.69 18.36 0.13
N MET A 513 -29.19 19.07 1.09
CA MET A 513 -29.75 18.59 2.37
C MET A 513 -31.28 18.71 2.32
N PRO A 514 -32.04 17.70 1.83
CA PRO A 514 -33.49 17.75 1.75
C PRO A 514 -34.13 17.84 3.14
N ASP A 515 -33.51 17.27 4.15
CA ASP A 515 -33.86 17.34 5.56
C ASP A 515 -32.62 17.11 6.43
N ASP A 516 -32.81 17.12 7.77
CA ASP A 516 -31.70 17.00 8.74
C ASP A 516 -31.05 15.60 8.77
N ASN A 517 -31.64 14.59 8.12
CA ASN A 517 -31.14 13.20 8.13
C ASN A 517 -30.45 12.77 6.84
N TRP A 518 -30.63 13.54 5.77
CA TRP A 518 -30.11 13.13 4.46
C TRP A 518 -29.29 14.21 3.80
N ILE A 519 -28.18 13.79 3.20
CA ILE A 519 -27.47 14.54 2.17
C ILE A 519 -27.47 13.78 0.85
N LEU A 520 -27.66 14.50 -0.23
CA LEU A 520 -27.44 14.06 -1.59
C LEU A 520 -26.31 14.91 -2.17
N TYR A 521 -25.42 14.31 -2.94
CA TYR A 521 -24.34 15.07 -3.56
C TYR A 521 -24.04 14.61 -4.98
N ALA A 522 -23.44 15.50 -5.74
CA ALA A 522 -22.84 15.20 -7.04
C ALA A 522 -21.45 15.85 -7.10
N ASP A 523 -20.51 15.14 -7.68
CA ASP A 523 -19.11 15.51 -7.79
C ASP A 523 -18.60 15.29 -9.20
N ALA A 524 -17.81 16.24 -9.72
CA ALA A 524 -17.04 16.10 -10.94
C ALA A 524 -15.61 16.47 -10.64
N SER A 525 -14.68 15.56 -10.83
CA SER A 525 -13.29 15.72 -10.40
C SER A 525 -12.30 15.15 -11.40
N ARG A 526 -11.12 15.78 -11.45
CA ARG A 526 -9.94 15.29 -12.17
C ARG A 526 -8.81 14.98 -11.21
N GLY A 527 -8.18 13.82 -11.41
CA GLY A 527 -6.95 13.41 -10.73
C GLY A 527 -5.80 13.29 -11.73
N PHE A 528 -4.58 13.39 -11.21
CA PHE A 528 -3.35 13.34 -11.97
C PHE A 528 -2.29 12.51 -11.22
N ARG A 529 -1.53 11.72 -12.01
CA ARG A 529 -0.28 11.10 -11.57
C ARG A 529 0.77 11.34 -12.64
N SER A 530 1.94 11.81 -12.24
CA SER A 530 3.05 12.12 -13.17
C SER A 530 3.51 10.86 -13.90
N GLY A 531 3.99 11.03 -15.11
CA GLY A 531 4.77 10.05 -15.83
C GLY A 531 6.11 9.77 -15.17
N GLY A 532 6.95 9.01 -15.84
CA GLY A 532 8.25 8.64 -15.29
C GLY A 532 9.15 7.96 -16.30
N PHE A 533 10.18 7.30 -15.76
CA PHE A 533 11.18 6.62 -16.54
C PHE A 533 11.17 5.12 -16.23
N ASN A 534 11.10 4.31 -17.27
CA ASN A 534 11.54 2.93 -17.18
C ASN A 534 13.07 2.90 -17.08
N GLN A 535 13.63 1.80 -16.63
CA GLN A 535 15.08 1.63 -16.62
C GLN A 535 15.63 1.88 -18.02
N THR A 536 16.77 2.55 -18.10
CA THR A 536 17.31 3.09 -19.35
C THR A 536 17.44 2.05 -20.46
N GLY A 537 16.95 2.38 -21.64
CA GLY A 537 17.07 1.58 -22.85
C GLY A 537 16.06 0.45 -23.01
N VAL A 538 15.09 0.35 -22.10
CA VAL A 538 14.05 -0.69 -22.13
C VAL A 538 13.14 -0.55 -23.34
N GLY A 539 12.66 0.64 -23.64
CA GLY A 539 11.72 0.89 -24.74
C GLY A 539 12.24 0.49 -26.12
N THR A 540 13.58 0.45 -26.31
CA THR A 540 14.21 -0.03 -27.55
C THR A 540 14.48 -1.52 -27.54
N ALA A 541 14.62 -2.13 -26.38
CA ALA A 541 14.96 -3.54 -26.20
C ALA A 541 13.75 -4.45 -26.13
N VAL A 542 12.61 -3.92 -25.65
CA VAL A 542 11.39 -4.68 -25.39
C VAL A 542 10.27 -4.24 -26.37
N PRO A 543 10.09 -4.90 -27.50
CA PRO A 543 9.03 -4.55 -28.45
C PRO A 543 7.66 -5.06 -27.99
N TYR A 544 7.20 -4.58 -26.82
CA TYR A 544 5.89 -4.91 -26.26
C TYR A 544 4.99 -3.66 -26.26
N PRO A 545 3.71 -3.78 -26.63
CA PRO A 545 2.83 -2.62 -26.75
C PRO A 545 2.73 -1.79 -25.47
N GLY A 546 2.90 -0.47 -25.58
CA GLY A 546 2.79 0.46 -24.46
C GLY A 546 4.01 0.55 -23.55
N ILE A 547 5.11 -0.16 -23.83
CA ILE A 547 6.36 -0.03 -23.10
C ILE A 547 7.28 0.95 -23.83
N GLU A 548 7.63 2.04 -23.14
CA GLU A 548 8.52 3.09 -23.62
C GLU A 548 9.54 3.44 -22.54
N ASP A 549 10.67 4.04 -22.89
CA ASP A 549 11.70 4.49 -21.95
C ASP A 549 11.18 5.60 -21.03
N ILE A 550 10.32 6.45 -21.54
CA ILE A 550 9.60 7.51 -20.82
C ILE A 550 8.12 7.22 -21.00
N PHE A 551 7.41 7.04 -19.91
CA PHE A 551 5.96 6.83 -19.94
C PHE A 551 5.22 8.10 -19.51
N ASP A 552 4.08 8.36 -20.18
CA ASP A 552 3.26 9.55 -19.94
C ASP A 552 2.54 9.52 -18.59
N GLU A 553 2.02 10.69 -18.21
CA GLU A 553 1.15 10.85 -17.05
C GLU A 553 -0.17 10.11 -17.18
N GLN A 554 -0.82 9.94 -16.06
CA GLN A 554 -2.19 9.44 -15.98
C GLN A 554 -3.15 10.57 -15.61
N ILE A 555 -4.29 10.60 -16.30
CA ILE A 555 -5.39 11.52 -16.01
C ILE A 555 -6.68 10.73 -15.78
N ALA A 556 -7.32 10.92 -14.64
CA ALA A 556 -8.61 10.33 -14.32
C ALA A 556 -9.69 11.42 -14.23
N ASP A 557 -10.71 11.34 -15.08
CA ASP A 557 -11.92 12.15 -15.00
C ASP A 557 -13.07 11.34 -14.41
N THR A 558 -13.62 11.80 -13.30
CA THR A 558 -14.68 11.08 -12.57
C THR A 558 -15.93 11.94 -12.41
N LEU A 559 -17.08 11.30 -12.63
CA LEU A 559 -18.39 11.78 -12.22
C LEU A 559 -18.94 10.86 -11.15
N GLU A 560 -19.41 11.44 -10.05
CA GLU A 560 -19.98 10.70 -8.92
C GLU A 560 -21.30 11.33 -8.48
N VAL A 561 -22.24 10.50 -8.08
CA VAL A 561 -23.45 10.90 -7.35
C VAL A 561 -23.60 10.01 -6.12
N GLY A 562 -23.96 10.59 -5.00
CA GLY A 562 -24.09 9.81 -3.78
C GLY A 562 -25.15 10.36 -2.83
N ALA A 563 -25.45 9.54 -1.82
CA ALA A 563 -26.36 9.83 -0.75
C ALA A 563 -25.83 9.31 0.57
N LYS A 564 -25.99 10.08 1.64
CA LYS A 564 -25.73 9.64 3.01
C LYS A 564 -26.94 9.95 3.88
N GLY A 565 -27.20 9.10 4.87
CA GLY A 565 -28.31 9.31 5.77
C GLY A 565 -28.06 8.74 7.16
N ASP A 566 -28.46 9.50 8.19
CA ASP A 566 -28.53 9.07 9.58
C ASP A 566 -30.00 8.84 9.96
N LEU A 567 -30.35 7.59 10.18
CA LEU A 567 -31.72 7.12 10.33
C LEU A 567 -31.98 6.53 11.73
N VAL A 568 -33.25 6.36 12.06
CA VAL A 568 -33.67 5.68 13.31
C VAL A 568 -33.06 6.38 14.54
N ASP A 569 -33.18 7.69 14.60
CA ASP A 569 -32.63 8.53 15.67
C ASP A 569 -31.08 8.32 15.85
N GLY A 570 -30.33 8.29 14.75
CA GLY A 570 -28.87 8.14 14.76
C GLY A 570 -28.37 6.73 15.06
N LYS A 571 -29.21 5.70 14.98
CA LYS A 571 -28.81 4.28 15.17
C LYS A 571 -28.37 3.59 13.88
N VAL A 572 -28.71 4.14 12.74
CA VAL A 572 -28.38 3.57 11.43
C VAL A 572 -27.80 4.65 10.55
N ARG A 573 -26.59 4.48 10.11
CA ARG A 573 -25.91 5.32 9.11
C ARG A 573 -25.80 4.55 7.80
N LEU A 574 -26.20 5.19 6.70
CA LEU A 574 -26.11 4.67 5.35
C LEU A 574 -25.25 5.59 4.49
N SER A 575 -24.47 4.99 3.58
CA SER A 575 -23.77 5.70 2.51
C SER A 575 -23.91 4.91 1.21
N ALA A 576 -24.19 5.60 0.11
CA ALA A 576 -24.24 5.01 -1.23
C ALA A 576 -23.61 5.97 -2.23
N ALA A 577 -22.87 5.44 -3.21
CA ALA A 577 -22.31 6.20 -4.30
C ALA A 577 -22.38 5.41 -5.61
N LEU A 578 -22.57 6.12 -6.71
CA LEU A 578 -22.43 5.63 -8.08
C LEU A 578 -21.39 6.50 -8.78
N TYR A 579 -20.46 5.87 -9.50
CA TYR A 579 -19.39 6.60 -10.17
C TYR A 579 -19.11 6.06 -11.58
N HIS A 580 -18.57 6.94 -12.41
CA HIS A 580 -17.99 6.62 -13.69
C HIS A 580 -16.68 7.39 -13.85
N THR A 581 -15.61 6.67 -14.21
CA THR A 581 -14.27 7.22 -14.35
C THR A 581 -13.68 6.81 -15.69
N THR A 582 -13.15 7.77 -16.45
CA THR A 582 -12.28 7.53 -17.60
C THR A 582 -10.84 7.78 -17.19
N LEU A 583 -9.98 6.78 -17.34
CA LEU A 583 -8.55 6.87 -17.02
C LEU A 583 -7.74 6.81 -18.33
N GLU A 584 -7.06 7.90 -18.65
CA GLU A 584 -6.06 7.94 -19.71
C GLU A 584 -4.71 7.47 -19.19
N GLY A 585 -3.97 6.66 -19.94
CA GLY A 585 -2.64 6.21 -19.61
C GLY A 585 -2.56 5.17 -18.48
N ALA A 586 -3.55 4.27 -18.33
CA ALA A 586 -3.55 3.28 -17.25
C ALA A 586 -2.30 2.39 -17.27
N TYR A 587 -1.59 2.28 -16.14
CA TYR A 587 -0.35 1.51 -16.07
C TYR A 587 -0.62 0.03 -15.86
N PHE A 588 0.25 -0.81 -16.48
CA PHE A 588 0.38 -2.23 -16.21
C PHE A 588 1.85 -2.59 -16.08
N PHE A 589 2.14 -3.68 -15.36
CA PHE A 589 3.48 -4.20 -15.21
C PHE A 589 3.75 -5.29 -16.24
N TYR A 590 4.94 -5.30 -16.82
CA TYR A 590 5.41 -6.35 -17.72
C TYR A 590 6.85 -6.72 -17.39
N TYR A 591 7.08 -8.01 -17.19
CA TYR A 591 8.42 -8.55 -17.03
C TYR A 591 8.91 -9.17 -18.34
N ASP A 592 10.02 -8.67 -18.87
CA ASP A 592 10.65 -9.26 -20.04
C ASP A 592 11.82 -10.16 -19.64
N ALA A 593 11.63 -11.47 -19.84
CA ALA A 593 12.61 -12.49 -19.57
C ALA A 593 13.86 -12.39 -20.46
N GLY A 594 13.70 -11.91 -21.69
CA GLY A 594 14.78 -11.84 -22.68
C GLY A 594 15.83 -10.81 -22.30
N THR A 595 15.44 -9.73 -21.69
CA THR A 595 16.29 -8.62 -21.26
C THR A 595 16.48 -8.55 -19.74
N ASN A 596 15.80 -9.41 -18.97
CA ASN A 596 15.76 -9.39 -17.51
C ASN A 596 15.33 -8.03 -16.95
N THR A 597 14.30 -7.40 -17.55
CA THR A 597 13.85 -6.07 -17.18
C THR A 597 12.41 -6.06 -16.65
N GLN A 598 12.20 -5.21 -15.67
CA GLN A 598 10.88 -4.90 -15.09
C GLN A 598 10.39 -3.59 -15.67
N ASN A 599 9.24 -3.60 -16.31
CA ASN A 599 8.79 -2.48 -17.14
C ASN A 599 7.39 -2.04 -16.77
N LEU A 600 7.17 -0.74 -16.78
CA LEU A 600 5.84 -0.16 -16.82
C LEU A 600 5.42 0.06 -18.26
N GLY A 601 4.26 -0.51 -18.61
CA GLY A 601 3.54 -0.19 -19.82
C GLY A 601 2.34 0.69 -19.55
N SER A 602 1.83 1.34 -20.58
CA SER A 602 0.65 2.20 -20.53
C SER A 602 -0.42 1.73 -21.48
N LEU A 603 -1.66 1.56 -20.98
CA LEU A 603 -2.87 1.45 -21.78
C LEU A 603 -3.35 2.86 -22.14
N SER A 604 -3.85 3.05 -23.37
CA SER A 604 -4.26 4.39 -23.78
C SER A 604 -5.47 4.91 -23.02
N GLU A 605 -6.48 4.05 -22.75
CA GLU A 605 -7.66 4.43 -21.98
C GLU A 605 -8.36 3.21 -21.39
N VAL A 606 -8.82 3.37 -20.16
CA VAL A 606 -9.68 2.41 -19.45
C VAL A 606 -10.88 3.15 -18.86
N GLU A 607 -12.06 2.58 -19.00
CA GLU A 607 -13.28 3.07 -18.35
C GLU A 607 -13.59 2.19 -17.12
N TYR A 608 -13.98 2.85 -16.02
CA TYR A 608 -14.45 2.22 -14.79
C TYR A 608 -15.83 2.76 -14.45
N GLN A 609 -16.75 1.88 -14.10
CA GLN A 609 -18.05 2.24 -13.56
C GLN A 609 -18.38 1.37 -12.36
N GLY A 610 -19.03 1.95 -11.36
CA GLY A 610 -19.29 1.17 -10.18
C GLY A 610 -20.29 1.77 -9.21
N ALA A 611 -20.54 0.98 -8.18
CA ALA A 611 -21.44 1.31 -7.08
C ALA A 611 -20.83 0.91 -5.74
N GLU A 612 -21.10 1.70 -4.72
CA GLU A 612 -20.73 1.44 -3.34
C GLU A 612 -21.93 1.59 -2.44
N PHE A 613 -22.03 0.72 -1.46
CA PHE A 613 -23.05 0.83 -0.41
C PHE A 613 -22.42 0.42 0.93
N GLU A 614 -22.62 1.24 1.93
CA GLU A 614 -22.16 0.98 3.30
C GLU A 614 -23.26 1.22 4.30
N VAL A 615 -23.29 0.41 5.36
CA VAL A 615 -24.21 0.55 6.48
C VAL A 615 -23.48 0.32 7.80
N SER A 616 -23.71 1.19 8.76
CA SER A 616 -23.38 1.00 10.18
C SER A 616 -24.66 1.08 11.00
N ALA A 617 -24.90 0.12 11.89
CA ALA A 617 -26.12 0.06 12.64
C ALA A 617 -25.93 -0.46 14.08
N LEU A 618 -26.55 0.20 15.03
CA LEU A 618 -26.80 -0.34 16.38
C LEU A 618 -28.07 -1.16 16.35
N LEU A 619 -27.94 -2.49 16.32
CA LEU A 619 -29.10 -3.38 16.28
C LEU A 619 -29.88 -3.38 17.61
N ASN A 620 -29.14 -3.25 18.70
CA ASN A 620 -29.59 -3.04 20.06
C ASN A 620 -28.44 -2.60 20.97
N GLU A 621 -28.63 -2.54 22.28
CA GLU A 621 -27.62 -2.11 23.26
C GLU A 621 -26.31 -2.96 23.26
N SER A 622 -26.37 -4.18 22.75
CA SER A 622 -25.25 -5.12 22.78
C SER A 622 -24.69 -5.46 21.40
N TRP A 623 -25.43 -5.24 20.33
CA TRP A 623 -25.07 -5.68 18.99
C TRP A 623 -24.96 -4.49 18.04
N SER A 624 -23.83 -4.42 17.34
CA SER A 624 -23.60 -3.51 16.22
C SER A 624 -23.23 -4.27 14.96
N LEU A 625 -23.59 -3.71 13.81
CA LEU A 625 -23.33 -4.22 12.48
C LEU A 625 -22.62 -3.14 11.67
N SER A 626 -21.56 -3.52 10.98
CA SER A 626 -20.97 -2.75 9.88
C SER A 626 -20.93 -3.62 8.64
N ALA A 627 -21.36 -3.10 7.49
CA ALA A 627 -21.28 -3.85 6.24
C ALA A 627 -21.03 -2.89 5.07
N GLY A 628 -20.31 -3.38 4.09
CA GLY A 628 -20.01 -2.66 2.86
C GLY A 628 -19.95 -3.60 1.66
N ILE A 629 -20.38 -3.10 0.51
CA ILE A 629 -20.21 -3.77 -0.78
C ILE A 629 -19.77 -2.73 -1.81
N GLY A 630 -18.78 -3.10 -2.60
CA GLY A 630 -18.29 -2.38 -3.75
C GLY A 630 -18.40 -3.21 -5.01
N LEU A 631 -18.87 -2.60 -6.06
CA LEU A 631 -18.95 -3.18 -7.41
C LEU A 631 -18.14 -2.27 -8.34
N THR A 632 -17.23 -2.85 -9.13
CA THR A 632 -16.43 -2.14 -10.12
C THR A 632 -16.37 -2.95 -11.41
N ASP A 633 -16.93 -2.42 -12.45
CA ASP A 633 -16.75 -2.92 -13.81
C ASP A 633 -15.66 -2.09 -14.50
N SER A 634 -14.79 -2.75 -15.27
CA SER A 634 -13.68 -2.08 -15.98
C SER A 634 -13.56 -2.60 -17.40
N GLU A 635 -13.30 -1.70 -18.35
CA GLU A 635 -13.13 -2.05 -19.76
C GLU A 635 -11.94 -1.29 -20.36
N ILE A 636 -11.04 -2.00 -21.04
CA ILE A 636 -9.99 -1.40 -21.86
C ILE A 636 -10.63 -0.89 -23.16
N THR A 637 -10.79 0.43 -23.29
CA THR A 637 -11.48 1.08 -24.39
C THR A 637 -10.55 1.55 -25.51
N LYS A 638 -9.27 1.84 -25.17
CA LYS A 638 -8.24 2.18 -26.15
C LYS A 638 -6.90 1.55 -25.77
N VAL A 639 -6.13 1.16 -26.79
CA VAL A 639 -4.83 0.50 -26.65
C VAL A 639 -3.75 1.21 -27.43
N PRO A 640 -2.46 1.09 -27.05
CA PRO A 640 -1.34 1.59 -27.83
C PRO A 640 -1.31 0.93 -29.22
N ARG A 641 -1.00 1.71 -30.25
CA ARG A 641 -0.84 1.18 -31.61
C ARG A 641 0.63 0.82 -31.82
N ASP A 642 0.93 -0.46 -31.88
CA ASP A 642 2.27 -0.98 -32.08
C ASP A 642 2.53 -1.60 -33.47
N GLY A 643 1.48 -1.69 -34.29
CA GLY A 643 1.54 -2.30 -35.62
C GLY A 643 1.66 -3.83 -35.63
N SER A 644 1.73 -4.49 -34.48
CA SER A 644 1.77 -5.95 -34.35
C SER A 644 0.36 -6.56 -34.34
N GLY A 645 -0.63 -5.80 -33.89
CA GLY A 645 -1.99 -6.25 -33.65
C GLY A 645 -2.16 -7.00 -32.32
N LEU A 646 -1.12 -7.04 -31.49
CA LEU A 646 -1.17 -7.72 -30.19
C LEU A 646 -2.07 -6.95 -29.20
N SER A 647 -1.92 -5.64 -29.15
CA SER A 647 -2.69 -4.77 -28.25
C SER A 647 -4.17 -4.67 -28.62
N GLU A 648 -4.53 -4.81 -29.91
CA GLU A 648 -5.92 -4.80 -30.34
C GLU A 648 -6.75 -5.96 -29.75
N ALA A 649 -6.09 -7.07 -29.36
CA ALA A 649 -6.75 -8.19 -28.69
C ALA A 649 -7.14 -7.86 -27.23
N TRP A 650 -6.64 -6.78 -26.65
CA TRP A 650 -6.96 -6.36 -25.29
C TRP A 650 -8.24 -5.51 -25.21
N LEU A 651 -8.74 -5.00 -26.34
CA LEU A 651 -9.96 -4.18 -26.36
C LEU A 651 -11.17 -4.97 -25.86
N GLY A 652 -11.89 -4.37 -24.90
CA GLY A 652 -13.04 -4.98 -24.25
C GLY A 652 -12.67 -5.93 -23.07
N ASN A 653 -11.38 -6.14 -22.80
CA ASN A 653 -10.94 -6.90 -21.62
C ASN A 653 -11.06 -6.06 -20.36
N GLN A 654 -11.09 -6.74 -19.22
CA GLN A 654 -11.03 -6.10 -17.92
C GLN A 654 -9.61 -5.56 -17.66
N ALA A 655 -9.54 -4.44 -16.96
CA ALA A 655 -8.26 -3.87 -16.53
C ALA A 655 -7.58 -4.77 -15.48
N PRO A 656 -6.23 -4.84 -15.48
CA PRO A 656 -5.48 -5.59 -14.49
C PRO A 656 -5.73 -5.13 -13.05
N LEU A 657 -5.62 -6.06 -12.09
CA LEU A 657 -5.70 -5.82 -10.64
C LEU A 657 -7.06 -5.30 -10.15
N VAL A 658 -8.10 -5.35 -10.95
CA VAL A 658 -9.47 -4.95 -10.57
C VAL A 658 -10.22 -6.15 -10.03
N SER A 659 -10.84 -5.99 -8.86
CA SER A 659 -11.78 -6.94 -8.29
C SER A 659 -13.21 -6.45 -8.59
N GLU A 660 -14.00 -7.23 -9.34
CA GLU A 660 -15.36 -6.84 -9.71
C GLU A 660 -16.26 -6.61 -8.49
N VAL A 661 -16.04 -7.37 -7.43
CA VAL A 661 -16.86 -7.33 -6.21
C VAL A 661 -15.95 -7.38 -4.99
N THR A 662 -16.05 -6.37 -4.14
CA THR A 662 -15.49 -6.40 -2.80
C THR A 662 -16.64 -6.30 -1.79
N ALA A 663 -16.60 -7.04 -0.70
CA ALA A 663 -17.59 -6.93 0.35
C ALA A 663 -17.00 -7.23 1.72
N ASN A 664 -17.50 -6.56 2.74
CA ASN A 664 -17.18 -6.82 4.13
C ASN A 664 -18.42 -6.77 5.00
N VAL A 665 -18.45 -7.59 6.05
CA VAL A 665 -19.52 -7.60 7.06
C VAL A 665 -18.90 -7.86 8.41
N GLY A 666 -19.01 -6.89 9.33
CA GLY A 666 -18.58 -6.99 10.72
C GLY A 666 -19.78 -7.04 11.66
N LEU A 667 -19.87 -8.07 12.47
CA LEU A 667 -20.88 -8.18 13.53
C LEU A 667 -20.17 -8.21 14.88
N GLN A 668 -20.51 -7.25 15.73
CA GLN A 668 -19.92 -7.09 17.06
C GLN A 668 -20.96 -7.23 18.16
N TYR A 669 -20.57 -7.94 19.19
CA TYR A 669 -21.27 -8.05 20.46
C TYR A 669 -20.47 -7.40 21.57
N ARG A 670 -21.10 -6.61 22.43
CA ARG A 670 -20.52 -6.04 23.65
C ARG A 670 -21.55 -6.05 24.77
N ALA A 671 -21.15 -6.46 25.97
CA ALA A 671 -22.02 -6.48 27.12
C ALA A 671 -21.27 -6.20 28.42
N ALA A 672 -21.85 -5.38 29.28
CA ALA A 672 -21.36 -5.17 30.63
C ALA A 672 -21.58 -6.41 31.52
N LEU A 673 -20.67 -6.66 32.43
CA LEU A 673 -20.70 -7.72 33.44
C LEU A 673 -20.95 -7.07 34.84
N ASP A 674 -21.54 -7.83 35.75
CA ASP A 674 -21.90 -7.36 37.10
C ASP A 674 -20.74 -6.81 37.96
N ASN A 675 -19.51 -7.12 37.58
CA ASN A 675 -18.30 -6.72 38.30
C ASN A 675 -17.60 -5.48 37.72
N GLY A 676 -18.26 -4.72 36.85
CA GLY A 676 -17.72 -3.53 36.18
C GLY A 676 -16.75 -3.84 35.03
N MET A 677 -16.70 -5.09 34.59
CA MET A 677 -16.01 -5.52 33.38
C MET A 677 -16.99 -5.52 32.20
N GLU A 678 -16.44 -5.62 31.00
CA GLU A 678 -17.20 -5.83 29.76
C GLU A 678 -16.66 -7.05 29.03
N THR A 679 -17.53 -7.74 28.31
CA THR A 679 -17.12 -8.77 27.35
C THR A 679 -17.47 -8.30 25.95
N PHE A 680 -16.63 -8.69 25.00
CA PHE A 680 -16.85 -8.38 23.59
C PHE A 680 -16.52 -9.58 22.70
N ALA A 681 -17.16 -9.64 21.56
CA ALA A 681 -16.85 -10.55 20.47
C ALA A 681 -17.15 -9.87 19.13
N ARG A 682 -16.34 -10.13 18.12
CA ARG A 682 -16.50 -9.61 16.77
C ARG A 682 -16.16 -10.69 15.75
N VAL A 683 -16.91 -10.73 14.67
CA VAL A 683 -16.65 -11.55 13.49
C VAL A 683 -16.69 -10.63 12.28
N ASP A 684 -15.64 -10.65 11.49
CA ASP A 684 -15.53 -9.93 10.22
C ASP A 684 -15.45 -10.96 9.08
N TYR A 685 -16.34 -10.82 8.11
CA TYR A 685 -16.31 -11.53 6.84
C TYR A 685 -15.85 -10.57 5.75
N GLN A 686 -14.98 -11.06 4.88
CA GLN A 686 -14.42 -10.30 3.76
C GLN A 686 -14.54 -11.14 2.48
N ARG A 687 -14.82 -10.46 1.36
CA ARG A 687 -14.82 -11.05 0.03
C ARG A 687 -14.02 -10.18 -0.92
N LEU A 688 -13.03 -10.80 -1.55
CA LEU A 688 -12.33 -10.29 -2.72
C LEU A 688 -12.86 -11.03 -3.95
N GLY A 689 -13.31 -10.31 -4.97
CA GLY A 689 -13.81 -10.87 -6.21
C GLY A 689 -12.72 -11.49 -7.07
N GLU A 690 -13.12 -11.95 -8.24
CA GLU A 690 -12.19 -12.37 -9.29
C GLU A 690 -11.26 -11.21 -9.66
N THR A 691 -9.99 -11.51 -9.96
CA THR A 691 -8.99 -10.50 -10.29
C THR A 691 -8.13 -11.00 -11.44
N TRP A 692 -8.09 -10.24 -12.54
CA TRP A 692 -7.19 -10.43 -13.67
C TRP A 692 -5.86 -9.71 -13.42
N TRP A 693 -4.77 -10.26 -13.98
CA TRP A 693 -3.42 -9.77 -13.66
C TRP A 693 -2.77 -8.97 -14.78
N GLU A 694 -3.17 -9.23 -16.01
CA GLU A 694 -2.60 -8.59 -17.21
C GLU A 694 -3.67 -8.14 -18.21
N PRO A 695 -3.34 -7.22 -19.14
CA PRO A 695 -4.29 -6.66 -20.10
C PRO A 695 -4.94 -7.69 -21.03
N ASP A 696 -4.27 -8.79 -21.31
CA ASP A 696 -4.81 -9.86 -22.18
C ASP A 696 -5.75 -10.83 -21.46
N ASN A 697 -5.98 -10.63 -20.15
CA ASN A 697 -6.78 -11.50 -19.29
C ASN A 697 -6.37 -12.98 -19.39
N TYR A 698 -5.06 -13.23 -19.39
CA TYR A 698 -4.49 -14.57 -19.50
C TYR A 698 -4.87 -15.48 -18.34
N SER A 699 -4.79 -15.00 -17.10
CA SER A 699 -5.13 -15.74 -15.91
C SER A 699 -5.82 -14.86 -14.88
N SER A 700 -6.79 -15.44 -14.16
CA SER A 700 -7.46 -14.77 -13.04
C SER A 700 -7.34 -15.59 -11.77
N ARG A 701 -7.35 -14.90 -10.63
CA ARG A 701 -7.54 -15.53 -9.33
C ARG A 701 -9.03 -15.60 -9.03
N SER A 702 -9.50 -16.80 -8.66
CA SER A 702 -10.87 -17.02 -8.20
C SER A 702 -11.20 -16.20 -6.94
N PRO A 703 -12.49 -15.88 -6.70
CA PRO A 703 -12.91 -15.14 -5.53
C PRO A 703 -12.47 -15.76 -4.20
N VAL A 704 -11.99 -14.92 -3.28
CA VAL A 704 -11.52 -15.31 -1.95
C VAL A 704 -12.50 -14.80 -0.90
N ASN A 705 -12.81 -15.67 0.09
CA ASN A 705 -13.63 -15.32 1.25
C ASN A 705 -12.83 -15.59 2.52
N LEU A 706 -12.72 -14.58 3.39
CA LEU A 706 -11.96 -14.66 4.63
C LEU A 706 -12.89 -14.40 5.82
N ILE A 707 -12.56 -14.97 6.96
CA ILE A 707 -13.26 -14.74 8.23
C ILE A 707 -12.24 -14.48 9.31
N ASP A 708 -12.39 -13.33 9.99
CA ASP A 708 -11.61 -12.94 11.14
C ASP A 708 -12.50 -12.94 12.39
N ILE A 709 -11.93 -13.30 13.54
CA ILE A 709 -12.65 -13.40 14.82
C ILE A 709 -11.83 -12.74 15.91
N ARG A 710 -12.47 -11.92 16.73
CA ARG A 710 -11.87 -11.37 17.96
C ARG A 710 -12.87 -11.54 19.10
N ALA A 711 -12.39 -11.86 20.30
CA ALA A 711 -13.21 -11.93 21.50
C ALA A 711 -12.37 -11.66 22.75
N GLY A 712 -12.97 -11.08 23.76
CA GLY A 712 -12.24 -10.77 24.96
C GLY A 712 -13.06 -10.24 26.10
N VAL A 713 -12.35 -9.84 27.13
CA VAL A 713 -12.88 -9.16 28.29
C VAL A 713 -12.04 -7.94 28.60
N GLU A 714 -12.69 -6.88 29.03
CA GLU A 714 -11.99 -5.66 29.44
C GLU A 714 -12.54 -5.11 30.76
N LYS A 715 -11.66 -4.45 31.48
CA LYS A 715 -12.02 -3.53 32.55
C LYS A 715 -11.76 -2.13 32.01
N PRO A 716 -12.82 -1.38 31.66
CA PRO A 716 -12.68 -0.08 31.03
C PRO A 716 -11.69 0.83 31.77
N GLY A 717 -10.76 1.46 31.03
CA GLY A 717 -9.73 2.34 31.59
C GLY A 717 -8.60 1.64 32.36
N ASP A 718 -8.59 0.31 32.45
CA ASP A 718 -7.60 -0.43 33.21
C ASP A 718 -6.88 -1.47 32.35
N TRP A 719 -7.55 -2.54 31.91
CA TRP A 719 -6.92 -3.60 31.12
C TRP A 719 -7.89 -4.30 30.17
N THR A 720 -7.33 -4.89 29.11
CA THR A 720 -8.07 -5.70 28.13
C THR A 720 -7.30 -7.00 27.87
N LEU A 721 -8.02 -8.11 27.79
CA LEU A 721 -7.50 -9.40 27.31
C LEU A 721 -8.28 -9.79 26.07
N THR A 722 -7.57 -9.99 24.93
CA THR A 722 -8.16 -10.32 23.63
C THR A 722 -7.59 -11.63 23.11
N LEU A 723 -8.46 -12.48 22.58
CA LEU A 723 -8.13 -13.61 21.73
C LEU A 723 -8.54 -13.26 20.30
N TRP A 724 -7.71 -13.60 19.33
CA TRP A 724 -8.01 -13.31 17.94
C TRP A 724 -7.60 -14.47 17.01
N ALA A 725 -8.28 -14.56 15.88
CA ALA A 725 -7.94 -15.40 14.76
C ALA A 725 -8.18 -14.65 13.45
N ARG A 726 -7.20 -14.65 12.56
CA ARG A 726 -7.28 -14.13 11.19
C ARG A 726 -7.29 -15.28 10.20
N ASN A 727 -8.00 -15.13 9.08
CA ASN A 727 -8.24 -16.23 8.15
C ASN A 727 -8.67 -17.51 8.90
N ALA A 728 -9.62 -17.39 9.83
CA ALA A 728 -10.00 -18.46 10.78
C ALA A 728 -10.48 -19.75 10.09
N THR A 729 -10.81 -19.69 8.81
CA THR A 729 -11.21 -20.83 7.97
C THR A 729 -10.04 -21.51 7.26
N ASP A 730 -8.83 -21.01 7.44
CA ASP A 730 -7.60 -21.46 6.79
C ASP A 730 -7.73 -21.54 5.25
N LYS A 731 -8.28 -20.48 4.67
CA LYS A 731 -8.44 -20.36 3.22
C LYS A 731 -7.08 -20.16 2.58
N ALA A 732 -6.60 -21.12 1.81
CA ALA A 732 -5.42 -20.98 0.97
C ALA A 732 -5.77 -20.20 -0.31
N TYR A 733 -4.92 -19.22 -0.68
CA TYR A 733 -5.00 -18.45 -1.92
C TYR A 733 -3.64 -17.79 -2.20
N ASN A 734 -3.48 -17.23 -3.40
CA ASN A 734 -2.30 -16.45 -3.76
C ASN A 734 -2.63 -14.95 -3.73
N THR A 735 -1.74 -14.17 -3.16
CA THR A 735 -1.88 -12.70 -3.09
C THR A 735 -1.61 -12.07 -4.44
N GLU A 736 -0.63 -12.59 -5.18
CA GLU A 736 -0.25 -12.13 -6.51
C GLU A 736 0.00 -13.32 -7.45
N PHE A 737 -0.25 -13.09 -8.74
CA PHE A 737 0.19 -13.89 -9.87
C PHE A 737 0.88 -12.95 -10.87
N SER A 738 2.15 -13.21 -11.18
CA SER A 738 2.92 -12.44 -12.15
C SER A 738 3.32 -13.34 -13.31
N PRO A 739 2.66 -13.20 -14.47
CA PRO A 739 2.96 -14.04 -15.62
C PRO A 739 4.37 -13.79 -16.17
N ASN A 740 5.02 -14.87 -16.57
CA ASN A 740 6.24 -14.80 -17.35
C ASN A 740 5.92 -14.50 -18.82
N ALA A 741 6.82 -13.85 -19.54
CA ALA A 741 6.67 -13.51 -20.95
C ALA A 741 6.32 -14.69 -21.88
N ASN A 742 6.83 -15.89 -21.59
CA ASN A 742 6.52 -17.11 -22.34
C ASN A 742 5.26 -17.86 -21.85
N ARG A 743 4.55 -17.31 -20.87
CA ARG A 743 3.33 -17.88 -20.28
C ARG A 743 3.51 -19.27 -19.64
N SER A 744 4.72 -19.58 -19.22
CA SER A 744 5.02 -20.79 -18.47
C SER A 744 5.83 -20.47 -17.24
N LEU A 745 5.68 -21.25 -16.16
CA LEU A 745 6.37 -21.02 -14.89
C LEU A 745 6.16 -19.59 -14.38
N ASN A 746 4.88 -19.20 -14.25
CA ASN A 746 4.52 -17.89 -13.73
C ASN A 746 4.70 -17.86 -12.21
N PHE A 747 4.92 -16.65 -11.66
CA PHE A 747 5.25 -16.44 -10.26
C PHE A 747 4.01 -16.22 -9.42
N LEU A 748 3.92 -16.92 -8.29
CA LEU A 748 2.82 -16.81 -7.34
C LEU A 748 3.36 -16.52 -5.94
N TRP A 749 2.74 -15.58 -5.26
CA TRP A 749 3.02 -15.30 -3.85
C TRP A 749 1.85 -15.79 -3.00
N LYS A 750 2.15 -16.64 -2.05
CA LYS A 750 1.13 -17.25 -1.18
C LYS A 750 0.67 -16.28 -0.11
N ALA A 751 -0.62 -16.29 0.15
CA ALA A 751 -1.18 -15.67 1.34
C ALA A 751 -0.82 -16.47 2.61
N GLN A 752 -0.73 -15.78 3.73
CA GLN A 752 -0.51 -16.41 5.03
C GLN A 752 -1.72 -17.31 5.41
N PRO A 753 -1.49 -18.47 6.04
CA PRO A 753 -2.56 -19.38 6.50
C PRO A 753 -3.32 -18.78 7.69
N ALA A 754 -4.19 -19.60 8.32
CA ALA A 754 -4.85 -19.19 9.57
C ALA A 754 -3.85 -18.80 10.65
N ARG A 755 -4.07 -17.63 11.24
CA ARG A 755 -3.25 -17.07 12.33
C ARG A 755 -4.12 -16.82 13.54
N TYR A 756 -3.58 -17.05 14.72
CA TYR A 756 -4.30 -16.77 15.97
C TYR A 756 -3.34 -16.34 17.06
N GLY A 757 -3.86 -15.57 18.01
CA GLY A 757 -3.05 -15.05 19.10
C GLY A 757 -3.87 -14.56 20.27
N ILE A 758 -3.12 -14.13 21.27
CA ILE A 758 -3.61 -13.54 22.52
C ILE A 758 -2.89 -12.21 22.75
N GLU A 759 -3.64 -11.20 23.17
CA GLU A 759 -3.13 -9.87 23.50
C GLU A 759 -3.61 -9.46 24.89
N PHE A 760 -2.70 -8.88 25.67
CA PHE A 760 -3.03 -8.23 26.94
C PHE A 760 -2.59 -6.78 26.87
N THR A 761 -3.54 -5.88 27.15
CA THR A 761 -3.32 -4.43 27.18
C THR A 761 -3.55 -3.91 28.59
N LYS A 762 -2.65 -3.06 29.09
CA LYS A 762 -2.76 -2.36 30.38
C LYS A 762 -2.64 -0.86 30.14
N SER A 763 -3.62 -0.09 30.61
CA SER A 763 -3.62 1.37 30.61
C SER A 763 -3.36 1.91 32.03
N PHE A 764 -2.78 3.10 32.15
CA PHE A 764 -2.50 3.77 33.42
C PHE A 764 -2.44 5.29 33.26
#